data_a64850e1e29c2f593f13a5b418a72086
#
_entry.id   a64850e1e29c2f593f13a5b418a72086
#
_cell.length_a   1.000
_cell.length_b   1.000
_cell.length_c   1.000
_cell.angle_alpha   90.00
_cell.angle_beta   90.00
_cell.angle_gamma   90.00
#
_symmetry.space_group_name_H-M   'P 1'
#
loop_
_entity.id
_entity.type
_entity.pdbx_description
1 polymer ?
#
loop_
_entity_poly.entity_id
_entity_poly.type
_entity_poly.pdbx_seq_one_letter_code
_entity_poly.pdbx_strand_id
1 'polypeptide(L)'
;MGKGNRSRIERAMNESANAEKQVQAKKSKVSGAGIFVAIAAILVVVALLVGAIGVVNDSGWFARSQTVIKTDNFKVDGSMMNYFYNTQFNNYYQYYKQMFSSYSSSGIDVDSMVYQYMGITDPSKSLKDQNMPTAEGAEPITVFDYYMNLTEDYVARMLTYCEFAVKAGLELTDEDYADIDHSIEEMEKTYETYKNLYESIGYAYPSTFSAYLSQSYGTGVKEKDIRNCMELVTLAAKFETKLTEEKKQAILDDKTNAAVEEFVKENPGMFLMADYYAYSFSVSSKGKTDAEFEADKAEILEKAKALAASTDKDAYKAAVIDLLIEAEKESYREENWEQYLKENENNEDKANEALEKYFEKTYTDAVKQVKFDATLTEKFKYPTTHTDLSKWIFGFDASACEKGECDHEKDEDHDKTVEAAKPGDMTYIETETTKEETVPKTTTGATTEELTTDPASPASEETTKEEATTGAPSSSATEKVKVTTYTVTVYLLEKAAYRNEEITKHFGYVMFTSKADAEKFLAEYKKGEMNKDTLIETVEKLHEELKPYAYDAVEDYMVGDLETQGVSGADKWLREDAKPGDHTEIVELTYVKPNTSSSGSSSSIKPVTYYSILVYDQDGYSAWYNDALAGATDDAVVDWYEENGLDLTFNEKAYNFIGA
;
A
#
# COMPACT_ATOMS: atom_id res chain seq x y z
N MET A 1 -23.87 12.42 17.36
CA MET A 1 -22.73 12.66 16.47
C MET A 1 -23.29 13.04 15.12
N GLY A 2 -22.78 14.07 14.44
CA GLY A 2 -23.38 14.55 13.19
C GLY A 2 -23.14 13.57 12.05
N LYS A 3 -24.06 13.52 11.08
CA LYS A 3 -24.03 12.67 9.88
C LYS A 3 -22.65 12.68 9.17
N GLY A 4 -21.93 13.81 9.20
CA GLY A 4 -20.64 13.97 8.52
C GLY A 4 -19.47 13.15 9.12
N ASN A 5 -19.49 12.80 10.40
CA ASN A 5 -18.41 11.96 10.98
C ASN A 5 -18.63 10.47 10.70
N ARG A 6 -19.89 10.03 10.58
CA ARG A 6 -20.20 8.65 10.19
C ARG A 6 -19.76 8.37 8.76
N SER A 7 -20.10 9.24 7.81
CA SER A 7 -19.68 9.06 6.41
C SER A 7 -18.15 9.09 6.20
N ARG A 8 -17.38 9.81 7.04
CA ARG A 8 -15.91 9.82 7.01
C ARG A 8 -15.31 8.49 7.48
N ILE A 9 -15.85 7.94 8.55
CA ILE A 9 -15.40 6.63 9.08
C ILE A 9 -15.76 5.53 8.08
N GLU A 10 -16.94 5.60 7.48
CA GLU A 10 -17.40 4.64 6.47
C GLU A 10 -16.65 4.76 5.15
N ARG A 11 -16.28 5.97 4.70
CA ARG A 11 -15.37 6.14 3.55
C ARG A 11 -13.98 5.56 3.82
N ALA A 12 -13.40 5.80 4.99
CA ALA A 12 -12.12 5.20 5.37
C ALA A 12 -12.22 3.66 5.46
N MET A 13 -13.36 3.12 5.91
CA MET A 13 -13.61 1.67 5.93
C MET A 13 -13.88 1.11 4.53
N ASN A 14 -14.57 1.84 3.66
CA ASN A 14 -14.79 1.46 2.27
C ASN A 14 -13.51 1.64 1.44
N GLU A 15 -12.65 2.61 1.75
CA GLU A 15 -11.33 2.74 1.13
C GLU A 15 -10.39 1.61 1.55
N SER A 16 -10.43 1.17 2.82
CA SER A 16 -9.71 -0.03 3.25
C SER A 16 -10.30 -1.29 2.63
N ALA A 17 -11.63 -1.42 2.56
CA ALA A 17 -12.31 -2.52 1.88
C ALA A 17 -12.14 -2.46 0.34
N ASN A 18 -12.05 -1.26 -0.26
CA ASN A 18 -11.75 -1.10 -1.69
C ASN A 18 -10.26 -1.25 -2.00
N ALA A 19 -9.36 -0.86 -1.09
CA ALA A 19 -7.95 -1.24 -1.17
C ALA A 19 -7.79 -2.76 -1.01
N GLU A 20 -8.56 -3.39 -0.15
CA GLU A 20 -8.65 -4.85 -0.07
C GLU A 20 -9.35 -5.46 -1.30
N LYS A 21 -10.40 -4.84 -1.84
CA LYS A 21 -11.04 -5.27 -3.10
C LYS A 21 -10.13 -5.03 -4.32
N GLN A 22 -9.35 -3.96 -4.38
CA GLN A 22 -8.31 -3.78 -5.42
C GLN A 22 -7.16 -4.77 -5.26
N VAL A 23 -6.82 -5.15 -4.03
CA VAL A 23 -5.89 -6.26 -3.75
C VAL A 23 -6.58 -7.61 -3.96
N GLN A 24 -7.90 -7.73 -3.80
CA GLN A 24 -8.67 -8.96 -4.04
C GLN A 24 -9.09 -9.11 -5.51
N ALA A 25 -9.34 -8.04 -6.24
CA ALA A 25 -9.46 -8.10 -7.71
C ALA A 25 -8.12 -8.49 -8.37
N LYS A 26 -7.01 -8.37 -7.63
CA LYS A 26 -5.69 -8.88 -8.00
C LYS A 26 -5.35 -10.26 -7.38
N LYS A 27 -6.26 -10.82 -6.57
CA LYS A 27 -6.07 -12.19 -6.04
C LYS A 27 -7.18 -13.02 -6.61
N SER A 28 -6.79 -14.02 -7.42
CA SER A 28 -7.56 -15.23 -7.72
C SER A 28 -8.51 -15.56 -6.57
N LYS A 29 -9.60 -16.25 -6.81
CA LYS A 29 -10.34 -16.99 -5.77
C LYS A 29 -9.35 -17.83 -4.96
N VAL A 30 -8.49 -17.16 -4.22
CA VAL A 30 -7.78 -17.78 -3.14
C VAL A 30 -8.89 -18.10 -2.17
N SER A 31 -9.24 -19.38 -2.08
CA SER A 31 -10.04 -19.91 -0.99
C SER A 31 -9.70 -19.12 0.28
N GLY A 32 -10.67 -18.83 1.13
CA GLY A 32 -10.49 -18.05 2.36
C GLY A 32 -9.20 -18.32 3.17
N ALA A 33 -8.51 -19.42 2.88
CA ALA A 33 -7.19 -19.79 3.40
C ALA A 33 -6.09 -18.74 3.20
N GLY A 34 -6.07 -18.01 2.08
CA GLY A 34 -5.02 -17.00 1.83
C GLY A 34 -5.14 -15.76 2.72
N ILE A 35 -6.34 -15.38 3.10
CA ILE A 35 -6.60 -14.27 4.03
C ILE A 35 -6.17 -14.68 5.45
N PHE A 36 -6.40 -15.93 5.82
CA PHE A 36 -6.08 -16.43 7.16
C PHE A 36 -4.59 -16.68 7.41
N VAL A 37 -3.81 -17.01 6.37
CA VAL A 37 -2.34 -17.10 6.49
C VAL A 37 -1.73 -15.73 6.78
N ALA A 38 -2.26 -14.65 6.19
CA ALA A 38 -1.86 -13.30 6.54
C ALA A 38 -2.26 -12.95 7.99
N ILE A 39 -3.48 -13.27 8.42
CA ILE A 39 -3.97 -13.05 9.79
C ILE A 39 -3.14 -13.84 10.81
N ALA A 40 -2.80 -15.09 10.52
CA ALA A 40 -2.00 -15.92 11.42
C ALA A 40 -0.57 -15.39 11.63
N ALA A 41 0.09 -14.88 10.59
CA ALA A 41 1.42 -14.25 10.70
C ALA A 41 1.40 -12.98 11.58
N ILE A 42 0.28 -12.29 11.61
CA ILE A 42 0.04 -11.06 12.35
C ILE A 42 -0.12 -11.33 13.85
N LEU A 43 -0.75 -12.43 14.23
CA LEU A 43 -1.06 -12.76 15.62
C LEU A 43 0.17 -13.03 16.49
N VAL A 44 1.29 -13.37 15.88
CA VAL A 44 2.56 -13.60 16.60
C VAL A 44 3.11 -12.30 17.20
N VAL A 45 2.92 -11.16 16.53
CA VAL A 45 3.40 -9.86 17.03
C VAL A 45 2.55 -9.39 18.21
N VAL A 46 1.24 -9.60 18.19
CA VAL A 46 0.34 -9.25 19.30
C VAL A 46 0.61 -10.12 20.54
N ALA A 47 0.91 -11.41 20.35
CA ALA A 47 1.21 -12.32 21.46
C ALA A 47 2.49 -11.93 22.23
N LEU A 48 3.46 -11.28 21.58
CA LEU A 48 4.69 -10.78 22.23
C LEU A 48 4.44 -9.52 23.09
N LEU A 49 3.41 -8.73 22.79
CA LEU A 49 3.11 -7.49 23.49
C LEU A 49 2.21 -7.69 24.73
N VAL A 50 1.41 -8.77 24.78
CA VAL A 50 0.47 -9.05 25.89
C VAL A 50 1.08 -9.95 26.97
N GLY A 51 2.29 -10.47 26.76
CA GLY A 51 2.97 -11.43 27.66
C GLY A 51 3.30 -10.96 29.08
N ALA A 52 2.82 -9.81 29.55
CA ALA A 52 3.20 -9.25 30.87
C ALA A 52 2.07 -9.14 31.90
N ILE A 53 0.81 -9.48 31.61
CA ILE A 53 -0.27 -9.32 32.58
C ILE A 53 -0.96 -10.63 32.92
N GLY A 54 -0.62 -11.07 34.07
CA GLY A 54 -1.21 -11.91 35.12
C GLY A 54 -2.35 -12.84 34.80
N VAL A 55 -2.04 -14.08 35.05
CA VAL A 55 -2.89 -15.21 35.44
C VAL A 55 -4.00 -14.78 36.42
N VAL A 56 -5.21 -14.49 35.94
CA VAL A 56 -6.49 -14.71 36.67
C VAL A 56 -7.68 -14.53 35.72
N ASN A 57 -8.28 -15.55 35.33
CA ASN A 57 -9.65 -15.83 34.88
C ASN A 57 -9.73 -16.71 33.62
N ASP A 58 -9.17 -17.87 33.74
CA ASP A 58 -9.11 -18.89 32.70
C ASP A 58 -10.46 -19.50 32.31
N SER A 59 -11.58 -19.02 32.87
CA SER A 59 -12.83 -19.73 32.69
C SER A 59 -13.65 -19.31 31.45
N GLY A 60 -13.40 -18.19 30.80
CA GLY A 60 -14.17 -17.74 29.63
C GLY A 60 -15.71 -17.90 29.74
N TRP A 61 -16.13 -18.55 30.81
CA TRP A 61 -17.53 -18.85 31.11
C TRP A 61 -18.32 -17.55 31.32
N PHE A 62 -17.69 -16.58 31.94
CA PHE A 62 -18.36 -15.31 32.23
C PHE A 62 -18.60 -14.51 30.94
N ALA A 63 -17.61 -14.40 30.07
CA ALA A 63 -17.73 -13.72 28.78
C ALA A 63 -18.82 -14.39 27.93
N ARG A 64 -18.78 -15.74 27.78
CA ARG A 64 -19.80 -16.49 27.05
C ARG A 64 -21.20 -16.41 27.66
N SER A 65 -21.33 -16.20 28.98
CA SER A 65 -22.62 -16.06 29.61
C SER A 65 -23.30 -14.69 29.36
N GLN A 66 -22.52 -13.68 28.94
CA GLN A 66 -23.03 -12.35 28.67
C GLN A 66 -23.41 -12.21 27.20
N THR A 67 -24.67 -11.96 26.93
CA THR A 67 -25.12 -11.55 25.60
C THR A 67 -24.76 -10.09 25.42
N VAL A 68 -23.92 -9.79 24.42
CA VAL A 68 -23.57 -8.41 24.04
C VAL A 68 -24.66 -7.82 23.15
N ILE A 69 -25.09 -8.60 22.16
CA ILE A 69 -26.12 -8.21 21.22
C ILE A 69 -26.86 -9.43 20.69
N LYS A 70 -28.11 -9.28 20.34
CA LYS A 70 -28.88 -10.31 19.66
C LYS A 70 -29.89 -9.70 18.69
N THR A 71 -30.18 -10.43 17.64
CA THR A 71 -31.26 -10.21 16.70
C THR A 71 -32.32 -11.32 16.85
N ASP A 72 -33.24 -11.44 15.89
CA ASP A 72 -34.24 -12.49 15.92
C ASP A 72 -33.63 -13.88 15.76
N ASN A 73 -32.62 -14.02 14.88
CA ASN A 73 -32.01 -15.31 14.55
C ASN A 73 -30.59 -15.49 15.11
N PHE A 74 -29.90 -14.42 15.44
CA PHE A 74 -28.47 -14.46 15.80
C PHE A 74 -28.18 -13.83 17.15
N LYS A 75 -27.06 -14.26 17.73
CA LYS A 75 -26.57 -13.78 19.02
C LYS A 75 -25.05 -13.68 19.01
N VAL A 76 -24.52 -12.58 19.50
CA VAL A 76 -23.10 -12.40 19.81
C VAL A 76 -22.93 -12.29 21.32
N ASP A 77 -22.13 -13.15 21.90
CA ASP A 77 -21.76 -13.11 23.32
C ASP A 77 -20.40 -12.43 23.52
N GLY A 78 -19.98 -12.30 24.78
CA GLY A 78 -18.76 -11.58 25.10
C GLY A 78 -17.48 -12.23 24.54
N SER A 79 -17.45 -13.57 24.34
CA SER A 79 -16.29 -14.25 23.71
C SER A 79 -16.23 -13.96 22.21
N MET A 80 -17.36 -14.01 21.54
CA MET A 80 -17.45 -13.63 20.12
C MET A 80 -17.12 -12.15 19.93
N MET A 81 -17.59 -11.27 20.82
CA MET A 81 -17.25 -9.85 20.75
C MET A 81 -15.77 -9.57 21.00
N ASN A 82 -15.12 -10.35 21.90
CA ASN A 82 -13.67 -10.31 22.06
C ASN A 82 -12.94 -10.67 20.76
N TYR A 83 -13.39 -11.72 20.08
CA TYR A 83 -12.85 -12.10 18.78
C TYR A 83 -12.97 -10.96 17.78
N PHE A 84 -14.16 -10.37 17.61
CA PHE A 84 -14.37 -9.26 16.69
C PHE A 84 -13.54 -8.03 17.04
N TYR A 85 -13.51 -7.64 18.32
CA TYR A 85 -12.72 -6.49 18.78
C TYR A 85 -11.23 -6.65 18.47
N ASN A 86 -10.64 -7.80 18.87
CA ASN A 86 -9.20 -8.01 18.64
C ASN A 86 -8.88 -8.17 17.15
N THR A 87 -9.77 -8.78 16.36
CA THR A 87 -9.60 -8.88 14.91
C THR A 87 -9.65 -7.50 14.26
N GLN A 88 -10.62 -6.65 14.58
CA GLN A 88 -10.73 -5.30 14.04
C GLN A 88 -9.55 -4.44 14.47
N PHE A 89 -9.21 -4.43 15.76
CA PHE A 89 -8.06 -3.70 16.27
C PHE A 89 -6.77 -4.06 15.54
N ASN A 90 -6.56 -5.36 15.34
CA ASN A 90 -5.39 -5.86 14.62
C ASN A 90 -5.42 -5.51 13.13
N ASN A 91 -6.57 -5.52 12.47
CA ASN A 91 -6.71 -5.07 11.09
C ASN A 91 -6.28 -3.61 10.93
N TYR A 92 -6.70 -2.72 11.85
CA TYR A 92 -6.23 -1.32 11.88
C TYR A 92 -4.73 -1.21 12.10
N TYR A 93 -4.18 -1.99 13.04
CA TYR A 93 -2.74 -2.01 13.27
C TYR A 93 -1.96 -2.40 12.01
N GLN A 94 -2.38 -3.44 11.30
CA GLN A 94 -1.71 -3.89 10.09
C GLN A 94 -1.90 -2.92 8.91
N TYR A 95 -3.06 -2.32 8.79
CA TYR A 95 -3.30 -1.27 7.80
C TYR A 95 -2.31 -0.11 7.97
N TYR A 96 -2.19 0.42 9.17
CA TYR A 96 -1.22 1.50 9.44
C TYR A 96 0.22 1.03 9.31
N LYS A 97 0.54 -0.19 9.71
CA LYS A 97 1.87 -0.76 9.53
C LYS A 97 2.26 -0.88 8.06
N GLN A 98 1.35 -1.28 7.21
CA GLN A 98 1.56 -1.32 5.76
C GLN A 98 1.73 0.10 5.20
N MET A 99 0.89 1.03 5.60
CA MET A 99 0.96 2.44 5.19
C MET A 99 2.32 3.07 5.54
N PHE A 100 2.86 2.77 6.72
CA PHE A 100 4.14 3.29 7.18
C PHE A 100 5.35 2.42 6.83
N SER A 101 5.17 1.30 6.14
CA SER A 101 6.25 0.32 5.86
C SER A 101 7.44 0.92 5.09
N SER A 102 7.19 1.90 4.21
CA SER A 102 8.23 2.60 3.46
C SER A 102 9.21 3.38 4.35
N TYR A 103 8.79 3.79 5.54
CA TYR A 103 9.64 4.52 6.50
C TYR A 103 10.65 3.63 7.23
N SER A 104 10.47 2.31 7.22
CA SER A 104 11.40 1.36 7.83
C SER A 104 12.80 1.42 7.19
N SER A 105 12.87 1.70 5.88
CA SER A 105 14.13 1.87 5.15
C SER A 105 14.94 3.09 5.62
N SER A 106 14.27 4.06 6.27
CA SER A 106 14.88 5.26 6.85
C SER A 106 15.31 5.10 8.32
N GLY A 107 15.26 3.88 8.86
CA GLY A 107 15.62 3.57 10.26
C GLY A 107 14.61 4.08 11.29
N ILE A 108 13.39 4.41 10.88
CA ILE A 108 12.30 4.85 11.75
C ILE A 108 11.61 3.62 12.33
N ASP A 109 11.32 3.67 13.63
CA ASP A 109 10.53 2.63 14.31
C ASP A 109 9.06 2.73 13.88
N VAL A 110 8.70 1.91 12.89
CA VAL A 110 7.35 1.87 12.30
C VAL A 110 6.30 1.51 13.35
N ASP A 111 6.60 0.59 14.28
CA ASP A 111 5.65 0.18 15.31
C ASP A 111 5.30 1.33 16.26
N SER A 112 6.29 2.16 16.61
CA SER A 112 6.03 3.38 17.40
C SER A 112 5.17 4.39 16.66
N MET A 113 5.35 4.54 15.34
CA MET A 113 4.49 5.41 14.52
C MET A 113 3.06 4.89 14.49
N VAL A 114 2.89 3.59 14.26
CA VAL A 114 1.57 2.94 14.25
C VAL A 114 0.85 3.15 15.57
N TYR A 115 1.52 2.90 16.70
CA TYR A 115 0.92 3.13 18.02
C TYR A 115 0.48 4.58 18.21
N GLN A 116 1.34 5.53 17.87
CA GLN A 116 0.99 6.94 17.95
C GLN A 116 -0.23 7.29 17.10
N TYR A 117 -0.31 6.75 15.87
CA TYR A 117 -1.43 6.99 14.96
C TYR A 117 -2.73 6.34 15.47
N MET A 118 -2.63 5.19 16.11
CA MET A 118 -3.73 4.50 16.78
C MET A 118 -4.13 5.15 18.14
N GLY A 119 -3.50 6.25 18.54
CA GLY A 119 -3.77 6.91 19.81
C GLY A 119 -3.13 6.24 21.02
N ILE A 120 -2.26 5.25 20.82
CA ILE A 120 -1.60 4.51 21.90
C ILE A 120 -0.32 5.22 22.28
N THR A 121 -0.33 5.87 23.44
CA THR A 121 0.83 6.64 23.94
C THR A 121 1.80 5.79 24.76
N ASP A 122 1.32 4.70 25.35
CA ASP A 122 2.10 3.76 26.16
C ASP A 122 1.60 2.32 25.94
N PRO A 123 2.29 1.52 25.12
CA PRO A 123 1.87 0.14 24.83
C PRO A 123 1.84 -0.80 26.05
N SER A 124 2.44 -0.40 27.18
CA SER A 124 2.42 -1.17 28.42
C SER A 124 1.16 -0.95 29.26
N LYS A 125 0.36 0.05 28.93
CA LYS A 125 -0.88 0.38 29.64
C LYS A 125 -2.11 -0.16 28.93
N SER A 126 -3.16 -0.41 29.70
CA SER A 126 -4.46 -0.78 29.16
C SER A 126 -5.00 0.31 28.22
N LEU A 127 -5.61 -0.09 27.09
CA LEU A 127 -6.27 0.82 26.16
C LEU A 127 -7.46 1.56 26.81
N LYS A 128 -8.01 1.01 27.91
CA LYS A 128 -9.07 1.64 28.72
C LYS A 128 -8.57 2.83 29.54
N ASP A 129 -7.25 2.90 29.77
CA ASP A 129 -6.60 3.95 30.57
C ASP A 129 -5.91 5.01 29.70
N GLN A 130 -6.08 4.95 28.40
CA GLN A 130 -5.49 5.88 27.43
C GLN A 130 -6.58 6.54 26.60
N ASN A 131 -6.46 7.83 26.35
CA ASN A 131 -7.43 8.59 25.56
C ASN A 131 -6.92 8.79 24.13
N MET A 132 -7.85 8.71 23.18
CA MET A 132 -7.61 9.12 21.80
C MET A 132 -7.30 10.62 21.72
N PRO A 133 -6.40 11.05 20.84
CA PRO A 133 -6.26 12.45 20.50
C PRO A 133 -7.58 12.97 19.92
N THR A 134 -8.19 13.94 20.57
CA THR A 134 -9.46 14.55 20.17
C THR A 134 -9.26 16.01 19.80
N ALA A 135 -10.14 16.56 18.94
CA ALA A 135 -10.16 17.99 18.64
C ALA A 135 -10.44 18.80 19.90
N GLU A 136 -9.94 20.05 19.96
CA GLU A 136 -10.13 20.93 21.09
C GLU A 136 -11.63 21.14 21.40
N GLY A 137 -12.04 20.80 22.61
CA GLY A 137 -13.44 20.90 23.06
C GLY A 137 -14.30 19.66 22.86
N ALA A 138 -13.78 18.57 22.27
CA ALA A 138 -14.48 17.29 22.21
C ALA A 138 -14.37 16.54 23.55
N GLU A 139 -15.40 15.76 23.91
CA GLU A 139 -15.34 14.89 25.06
C GLU A 139 -14.26 13.80 24.84
N PRO A 140 -13.42 13.53 25.85
CA PRO A 140 -12.39 12.51 25.72
C PRO A 140 -13.04 11.12 25.61
N ILE A 141 -12.56 10.33 24.64
CA ILE A 141 -12.91 8.93 24.46
C ILE A 141 -11.67 8.08 24.68
N THR A 142 -11.79 6.93 25.36
CA THR A 142 -10.65 6.03 25.52
C THR A 142 -10.29 5.35 24.19
N VAL A 143 -9.03 4.93 24.06
CA VAL A 143 -8.61 4.14 22.88
C VAL A 143 -9.45 2.87 22.76
N PHE A 144 -9.73 2.22 23.88
CA PHE A 144 -10.62 1.06 23.91
C PHE A 144 -12.02 1.38 23.37
N ASP A 145 -12.68 2.43 23.88
CA ASP A 145 -14.04 2.77 23.48
C ASP A 145 -14.10 3.21 22.01
N TYR A 146 -13.05 3.87 21.51
CA TYR A 146 -12.98 4.23 20.10
C TYR A 146 -13.02 3.00 19.18
N TYR A 147 -12.14 2.02 19.43
CA TYR A 147 -12.12 0.78 18.61
C TYR A 147 -13.31 -0.14 18.90
N MET A 148 -13.89 -0.04 20.11
CA MET A 148 -15.11 -0.76 20.41
C MET A 148 -16.30 -0.22 19.62
N ASN A 149 -16.44 1.11 19.49
CA ASN A 149 -17.50 1.71 18.66
C ASN A 149 -17.37 1.28 17.20
N LEU A 150 -16.15 1.22 16.66
CA LEU A 150 -15.91 0.71 15.30
C LEU A 150 -16.30 -0.78 15.17
N THR A 151 -16.03 -1.56 16.23
CA THR A 151 -16.41 -2.98 16.25
C THR A 151 -17.92 -3.16 16.37
N GLU A 152 -18.60 -2.32 17.13
CA GLU A 152 -20.08 -2.29 17.23
C GLU A 152 -20.72 -2.02 15.87
N ASP A 153 -20.23 -1.01 15.15
CA ASP A 153 -20.73 -0.66 13.82
C ASP A 153 -20.51 -1.84 12.84
N TYR A 154 -19.35 -2.49 12.89
CA TYR A 154 -19.06 -3.68 12.09
C TYR A 154 -20.00 -4.83 12.43
N VAL A 155 -20.18 -5.17 13.71
CA VAL A 155 -21.04 -6.28 14.15
C VAL A 155 -22.51 -5.99 13.86
N ALA A 156 -22.96 -4.74 14.00
CA ALA A 156 -24.33 -4.34 13.66
C ALA A 156 -24.61 -4.53 12.15
N ARG A 157 -23.66 -4.12 11.29
CA ARG A 157 -23.77 -4.33 9.84
C ARG A 157 -23.79 -5.82 9.50
N MET A 158 -22.86 -6.58 10.04
CA MET A 158 -22.77 -8.03 9.83
C MET A 158 -24.07 -8.73 10.24
N LEU A 159 -24.61 -8.43 11.43
CA LEU A 159 -25.87 -9.04 11.90
C LEU A 159 -27.06 -8.61 11.05
N THR A 160 -27.10 -7.36 10.60
CA THR A 160 -28.11 -6.90 9.64
C THR A 160 -28.06 -7.75 8.38
N TYR A 161 -26.89 -7.93 7.79
CA TYR A 161 -26.74 -8.75 6.59
C TYR A 161 -27.10 -10.21 6.84
N CYS A 162 -26.75 -10.79 7.98
CA CYS A 162 -27.19 -12.14 8.36
C CYS A 162 -28.71 -12.27 8.43
N GLU A 163 -29.41 -11.32 9.05
CA GLU A 163 -30.87 -11.34 9.13
C GLU A 163 -31.53 -11.21 7.74
N PHE A 164 -30.96 -10.41 6.85
CA PHE A 164 -31.45 -10.31 5.49
C PHE A 164 -31.05 -11.52 4.63
N ALA A 165 -29.91 -12.17 4.91
CA ALA A 165 -29.56 -13.45 4.30
C ALA A 165 -30.63 -14.51 4.58
N VAL A 166 -31.03 -14.66 5.85
CA VAL A 166 -32.11 -15.59 6.24
C VAL A 166 -33.43 -15.23 5.55
N LYS A 167 -33.81 -13.95 5.51
CA LYS A 167 -35.01 -13.49 4.79
C LYS A 167 -34.95 -13.78 3.29
N ALA A 168 -33.76 -13.74 2.71
CA ALA A 168 -33.51 -14.07 1.30
C ALA A 168 -33.37 -15.57 1.03
N GLY A 169 -33.46 -16.42 2.06
CA GLY A 169 -33.31 -17.87 1.94
C GLY A 169 -31.85 -18.31 1.65
N LEU A 170 -30.87 -17.47 2.00
CA LEU A 170 -29.45 -17.84 1.92
C LEU A 170 -29.04 -18.63 3.16
N GLU A 171 -28.31 -19.71 2.93
CA GLU A 171 -27.76 -20.58 3.96
C GLU A 171 -26.30 -20.88 3.64
N LEU A 172 -25.53 -21.30 4.66
CA LEU A 172 -24.19 -21.82 4.46
C LEU A 172 -24.27 -23.20 3.80
N THR A 173 -23.44 -23.44 2.82
CA THR A 173 -23.32 -24.73 2.12
C THR A 173 -22.28 -25.63 2.80
N ASP A 174 -22.25 -26.91 2.40
CA ASP A 174 -21.21 -27.85 2.87
C ASP A 174 -19.79 -27.34 2.50
N GLU A 175 -19.64 -26.63 1.39
CA GLU A 175 -18.39 -25.99 0.96
C GLU A 175 -18.00 -24.84 1.90
N ASP A 176 -18.92 -23.94 2.26
CA ASP A 176 -18.67 -22.88 3.23
C ASP A 176 -18.19 -23.44 4.58
N TYR A 177 -18.81 -24.53 5.05
CA TYR A 177 -18.38 -25.20 6.27
C TYR A 177 -17.00 -25.85 6.12
N ALA A 178 -16.70 -26.45 4.97
CA ALA A 178 -15.37 -27.02 4.71
C ALA A 178 -14.28 -25.95 4.68
N ASP A 179 -14.55 -24.77 4.13
CA ASP A 179 -13.64 -23.64 4.12
C ASP A 179 -13.40 -23.06 5.54
N ILE A 180 -14.44 -23.02 6.36
CA ILE A 180 -14.32 -22.63 7.78
C ILE A 180 -13.47 -23.66 8.53
N ASP A 181 -13.71 -24.96 8.33
CA ASP A 181 -12.92 -26.03 8.93
C ASP A 181 -11.45 -25.94 8.52
N HIS A 182 -11.19 -25.80 7.24
CA HIS A 182 -9.83 -25.63 6.71
C HIS A 182 -9.13 -24.40 7.31
N SER A 183 -9.84 -23.30 7.45
CA SER A 183 -9.29 -22.08 8.06
C SER A 183 -8.87 -22.28 9.52
N ILE A 184 -9.66 -23.03 10.27
CA ILE A 184 -9.34 -23.38 11.66
C ILE A 184 -8.15 -24.34 11.72
N GLU A 185 -8.09 -25.34 10.84
CA GLU A 185 -6.96 -26.26 10.73
C GLU A 185 -5.65 -25.53 10.40
N GLU A 186 -5.68 -24.55 9.51
CA GLU A 186 -4.50 -23.73 9.19
C GLU A 186 -4.07 -22.83 10.37
N MET A 187 -5.02 -22.33 11.17
CA MET A 187 -4.68 -21.64 12.43
C MET A 187 -3.97 -22.58 13.40
N GLU A 188 -4.46 -23.83 13.58
CA GLU A 188 -3.85 -24.80 14.47
C GLU A 188 -2.46 -25.21 13.99
N LYS A 189 -2.29 -25.44 12.70
CA LYS A 189 -1.00 -25.75 12.07
C LYS A 189 0.01 -24.61 12.22
N THR A 190 -0.46 -23.38 12.08
CA THR A 190 0.34 -22.18 12.31
C THR A 190 0.78 -22.09 13.77
N TYR A 191 -0.14 -22.30 14.72
CA TYR A 191 0.17 -22.39 16.15
C TYR A 191 1.25 -23.45 16.43
N GLU A 192 1.11 -24.68 15.92
CA GLU A 192 2.10 -25.74 16.13
C GLU A 192 3.47 -25.38 15.55
N THR A 193 3.50 -24.73 14.39
CA THR A 193 4.74 -24.27 13.75
C THR A 193 5.48 -23.27 14.63
N TYR A 194 4.78 -22.26 15.13
CA TYR A 194 5.38 -21.25 16.00
C TYR A 194 5.74 -21.80 17.38
N LYS A 195 4.91 -22.65 17.96
CA LYS A 195 5.22 -23.32 19.21
C LYS A 195 6.55 -24.08 19.13
N ASN A 196 6.71 -24.90 18.08
CA ASN A 196 7.94 -25.65 17.86
C ASN A 196 9.15 -24.72 17.66
N LEU A 197 8.98 -23.62 16.92
CA LEU A 197 10.03 -22.61 16.72
C LEU A 197 10.45 -21.97 18.05
N TYR A 198 9.50 -21.42 18.82
CA TYR A 198 9.77 -20.73 20.08
C TYR A 198 10.36 -21.67 21.15
N GLU A 199 9.82 -22.87 21.28
CA GLU A 199 10.38 -23.89 22.17
C GLU A 199 11.83 -24.25 21.77
N SER A 200 12.14 -24.33 20.46
CA SER A 200 13.49 -24.65 19.97
C SER A 200 14.54 -23.59 20.33
N ILE A 201 14.12 -22.34 20.48
CA ILE A 201 15.00 -21.21 20.86
C ILE A 201 14.88 -20.84 22.34
N GLY A 202 14.15 -21.65 23.14
CA GLY A 202 14.05 -21.51 24.61
C GLY A 202 13.09 -20.42 25.10
N TYR A 203 12.16 -19.98 24.26
CA TYR A 203 11.13 -19.01 24.64
C TYR A 203 9.83 -19.73 25.02
N ALA A 204 9.10 -19.15 25.97
CA ALA A 204 7.78 -19.65 26.36
C ALA A 204 6.73 -19.31 25.27
N TYR A 205 5.90 -20.29 24.94
CA TYR A 205 4.77 -20.16 24.02
C TYR A 205 3.52 -20.80 24.63
N PRO A 206 2.29 -20.43 24.26
CA PRO A 206 1.09 -21.06 24.79
C PRO A 206 1.15 -22.59 24.66
N SER A 207 0.85 -23.29 25.74
CA SER A 207 1.02 -24.74 25.79
C SER A 207 -0.03 -25.52 25.01
N THR A 208 -1.18 -24.91 24.73
CA THR A 208 -2.29 -25.50 23.98
C THR A 208 -2.85 -24.52 22.97
N PHE A 209 -3.43 -25.01 21.88
CA PHE A 209 -4.12 -24.20 20.89
C PHE A 209 -5.22 -23.32 21.52
N SER A 210 -6.00 -23.85 22.45
CA SER A 210 -7.01 -23.07 23.18
C SER A 210 -6.41 -21.92 24.02
N ALA A 211 -5.22 -22.10 24.61
CA ALA A 211 -4.52 -21.03 25.32
C ALA A 211 -4.01 -19.96 24.34
N TYR A 212 -3.52 -20.39 23.20
CA TYR A 212 -3.13 -19.50 22.10
C TYR A 212 -4.30 -18.66 21.61
N LEU A 213 -5.47 -19.27 21.33
CA LEU A 213 -6.66 -18.53 20.90
C LEU A 213 -7.12 -17.51 21.94
N SER A 214 -7.11 -17.92 23.23
CA SER A 214 -7.47 -17.02 24.33
C SER A 214 -6.50 -15.84 24.49
N GLN A 215 -5.22 -16.05 24.22
CA GLN A 215 -4.21 -15.01 24.25
C GLN A 215 -4.31 -14.07 23.03
N SER A 216 -4.60 -14.62 21.86
CA SER A 216 -4.61 -13.86 20.59
C SER A 216 -5.90 -13.07 20.38
N TYR A 217 -7.03 -13.62 20.79
CA TYR A 217 -8.36 -13.06 20.53
C TYR A 217 -9.09 -12.58 21.78
N GLY A 218 -8.43 -12.65 22.94
CA GLY A 218 -8.99 -12.21 24.21
C GLY A 218 -9.46 -13.37 25.11
N THR A 219 -9.51 -13.05 26.40
CA THR A 219 -9.79 -14.03 27.46
C THR A 219 -11.05 -14.82 27.21
N GLY A 220 -10.92 -16.13 27.18
CA GLY A 220 -12.02 -17.08 27.08
C GLY A 220 -12.47 -17.43 25.67
N VAL A 221 -11.87 -16.84 24.63
CA VAL A 221 -12.15 -17.23 23.25
C VAL A 221 -11.64 -18.65 22.99
N LYS A 222 -12.46 -19.47 22.37
CA LYS A 222 -12.19 -20.85 21.99
C LYS A 222 -12.48 -21.07 20.52
N GLU A 223 -11.99 -22.16 19.97
CA GLU A 223 -12.24 -22.58 18.59
C GLU A 223 -13.73 -22.49 18.20
N LYS A 224 -14.62 -22.99 19.07
CA LYS A 224 -16.06 -22.91 18.81
C LYS A 224 -16.57 -21.46 18.65
N ASP A 225 -16.03 -20.52 19.43
CA ASP A 225 -16.44 -19.12 19.37
C ASP A 225 -15.98 -18.51 18.04
N ILE A 226 -14.76 -18.85 17.60
CA ILE A 226 -14.19 -18.44 16.30
C ILE A 226 -15.02 -19.02 15.16
N ARG A 227 -15.34 -20.31 15.21
CA ARG A 227 -16.20 -20.96 14.23
C ARG A 227 -17.54 -20.24 14.07
N ASN A 228 -18.23 -19.97 15.18
CA ASN A 228 -19.50 -19.25 15.16
C ASN A 228 -19.34 -17.84 14.56
N CYS A 229 -18.23 -17.14 14.85
CA CYS A 229 -17.95 -15.84 14.24
C CYS A 229 -17.72 -15.95 12.72
N MET A 230 -16.96 -16.96 12.28
CA MET A 230 -16.72 -17.21 10.86
C MET A 230 -18.02 -17.55 10.11
N GLU A 231 -18.89 -18.36 10.70
CA GLU A 231 -20.20 -18.66 10.13
C GLU A 231 -21.03 -17.38 9.91
N LEU A 232 -21.05 -16.46 10.89
CA LEU A 232 -21.73 -15.17 10.75
C LEU A 232 -21.09 -14.32 9.65
N VAL A 233 -19.77 -14.21 9.62
CA VAL A 233 -19.05 -13.44 8.62
C VAL A 233 -19.28 -13.98 7.21
N THR A 234 -19.22 -15.31 7.04
CA THR A 234 -19.46 -15.96 5.74
C THR A 234 -20.91 -15.74 5.27
N LEU A 235 -21.88 -15.89 6.18
CA LEU A 235 -23.29 -15.67 5.82
C LEU A 235 -23.56 -14.19 5.45
N ALA A 236 -23.00 -13.26 6.21
CA ALA A 236 -23.08 -11.83 5.91
C ALA A 236 -22.45 -11.49 4.55
N ALA A 237 -21.27 -12.04 4.25
CA ALA A 237 -20.57 -11.85 2.98
C ALA A 237 -21.38 -12.40 1.78
N LYS A 238 -22.07 -13.54 1.94
CA LYS A 238 -22.97 -14.06 0.88
C LYS A 238 -24.11 -13.10 0.58
N PHE A 239 -24.68 -12.48 1.62
CA PHE A 239 -25.73 -11.49 1.40
C PHE A 239 -25.19 -10.19 0.80
N GLU A 240 -24.05 -9.70 1.30
CA GLU A 240 -23.38 -8.50 0.74
C GLU A 240 -23.06 -8.69 -0.73
N THR A 241 -22.50 -9.83 -1.12
CA THR A 241 -22.23 -10.15 -2.54
C THR A 241 -23.50 -10.11 -3.36
N LYS A 242 -24.56 -10.76 -2.88
CA LYS A 242 -25.86 -10.74 -3.56
C LYS A 242 -26.43 -9.33 -3.69
N LEU A 243 -26.38 -8.55 -2.62
CA LEU A 243 -26.87 -7.16 -2.60
C LEU A 243 -26.07 -6.28 -3.58
N THR A 244 -24.74 -6.40 -3.57
CA THR A 244 -23.85 -5.67 -4.48
C THR A 244 -24.17 -5.99 -5.94
N GLU A 245 -24.36 -7.26 -6.28
CA GLU A 245 -24.76 -7.67 -7.63
C GLU A 245 -26.13 -7.13 -8.01
N GLU A 246 -27.12 -7.19 -7.12
CA GLU A 246 -28.47 -6.63 -7.36
C GLU A 246 -28.40 -5.10 -7.57
N LYS A 247 -27.59 -4.37 -6.80
CA LYS A 247 -27.43 -2.93 -6.96
C LYS A 247 -26.69 -2.58 -8.24
N LYS A 248 -25.59 -3.28 -8.54
CA LYS A 248 -24.84 -3.15 -9.79
C LYS A 248 -25.76 -3.37 -11.00
N GLN A 249 -26.55 -4.44 -10.98
CA GLN A 249 -27.47 -4.75 -12.08
C GLN A 249 -28.56 -3.69 -12.23
N ALA A 250 -29.11 -3.17 -11.12
CA ALA A 250 -30.11 -2.10 -11.16
C ALA A 250 -29.54 -0.81 -11.78
N ILE A 251 -28.29 -0.47 -11.49
CA ILE A 251 -27.59 0.68 -12.10
C ILE A 251 -27.37 0.43 -13.60
N LEU A 252 -26.95 -0.78 -13.99
CA LEU A 252 -26.73 -1.15 -15.40
C LEU A 252 -28.03 -1.20 -16.21
N ASP A 253 -29.17 -1.54 -15.59
CA ASP A 253 -30.48 -1.55 -16.23
C ASP A 253 -31.03 -0.13 -16.44
N ASP A 254 -30.54 0.87 -15.70
CA ASP A 254 -30.86 2.27 -15.90
C ASP A 254 -30.14 2.85 -17.11
N LYS A 255 -30.84 2.92 -18.25
CA LYS A 255 -30.30 3.46 -19.51
C LYS A 255 -29.87 4.93 -19.45
N THR A 256 -30.16 5.64 -18.38
CA THR A 256 -29.75 7.04 -18.19
C THR A 256 -28.35 7.14 -17.56
N ASN A 257 -27.83 6.06 -16.98
CA ASN A 257 -26.59 6.04 -16.19
C ASN A 257 -26.58 7.08 -15.05
N ALA A 258 -27.77 7.46 -14.54
CA ALA A 258 -27.89 8.58 -13.61
C ALA A 258 -27.01 8.42 -12.37
N ALA A 259 -26.98 7.23 -11.75
CA ALA A 259 -26.18 6.98 -10.56
C ALA A 259 -24.67 7.10 -10.84
N VAL A 260 -24.20 6.59 -11.99
CA VAL A 260 -22.80 6.69 -12.41
C VAL A 260 -22.39 8.14 -12.66
N GLU A 261 -23.24 8.90 -13.37
CA GLU A 261 -22.94 10.31 -13.66
C GLU A 261 -23.01 11.19 -12.40
N GLU A 262 -23.89 10.88 -11.44
CA GLU A 262 -23.96 11.55 -10.14
C GLU A 262 -22.68 11.28 -9.33
N PHE A 263 -22.24 10.03 -9.25
CA PHE A 263 -21.00 9.66 -8.58
C PHE A 263 -19.78 10.37 -9.18
N VAL A 264 -19.70 10.44 -10.52
CA VAL A 264 -18.62 11.17 -11.22
C VAL A 264 -18.68 12.67 -10.94
N LYS A 265 -19.88 13.25 -10.86
CA LYS A 265 -20.08 14.67 -10.55
C LYS A 265 -19.64 15.01 -9.13
N GLU A 266 -19.89 14.11 -8.18
CA GLU A 266 -19.48 14.27 -6.78
C GLU A 266 -17.97 14.01 -6.57
N ASN A 267 -17.36 13.20 -7.44
CA ASN A 267 -15.97 12.77 -7.34
C ASN A 267 -15.15 13.07 -8.61
N PRO A 268 -15.18 14.30 -9.17
CA PRO A 268 -14.59 14.59 -10.48
C PRO A 268 -13.07 14.33 -10.54
N GLY A 269 -12.35 14.54 -9.44
CA GLY A 269 -10.91 14.31 -9.34
C GLY A 269 -10.51 12.85 -9.52
N MET A 270 -11.39 11.88 -9.20
CA MET A 270 -11.08 10.45 -9.30
C MET A 270 -10.97 9.96 -10.75
N PHE A 271 -11.62 10.64 -11.69
CA PHE A 271 -11.77 10.19 -13.07
C PHE A 271 -10.97 11.01 -14.07
N LEU A 272 -10.42 12.13 -13.63
CA LEU A 272 -9.65 13.01 -14.51
C LEU A 272 -8.18 12.63 -14.49
N MET A 273 -7.61 12.53 -15.69
CA MET A 273 -6.21 12.26 -15.95
C MET A 273 -5.62 13.37 -16.82
N ALA A 274 -4.31 13.52 -16.75
CA ALA A 274 -3.57 14.42 -17.62
C ALA A 274 -2.16 13.86 -17.87
N ASP A 275 -1.63 14.07 -19.06
CA ASP A 275 -0.25 13.71 -19.38
C ASP A 275 0.60 14.98 -19.37
N TYR A 276 1.75 14.93 -18.72
CA TYR A 276 2.67 16.06 -18.64
C TYR A 276 4.14 15.62 -18.61
N TYR A 277 5.01 16.50 -19.00
CA TYR A 277 6.44 16.37 -18.74
C TYR A 277 6.78 17.13 -17.46
N ALA A 278 7.71 16.59 -16.69
CA ALA A 278 8.19 17.22 -15.47
C ALA A 278 9.72 17.17 -15.41
N TYR A 279 10.32 18.29 -14.98
CA TYR A 279 11.74 18.35 -14.68
C TYR A 279 11.96 19.06 -13.34
N SER A 280 12.71 18.44 -12.43
CA SER A 280 12.92 18.94 -11.08
C SER A 280 14.35 19.40 -10.86
N PHE A 281 14.49 20.57 -10.28
CA PHE A 281 15.73 21.08 -9.70
C PHE A 281 15.65 20.92 -8.19
N SER A 282 16.70 20.42 -7.56
CA SER A 282 16.72 20.21 -6.10
C SER A 282 18.03 20.64 -5.48
N VAL A 283 17.95 21.25 -4.30
CA VAL A 283 19.11 21.57 -3.46
C VAL A 283 18.85 21.16 -2.03
N SER A 284 19.92 20.76 -1.34
CA SER A 284 19.87 20.33 0.06
C SER A 284 20.66 21.28 0.94
N SER A 285 20.18 21.52 2.17
CA SER A 285 20.89 22.28 3.20
C SER A 285 22.06 21.51 3.84
N LYS A 286 22.24 20.24 3.47
CA LYS A 286 23.25 19.37 4.06
C LYS A 286 24.66 19.89 3.81
N GLY A 287 25.39 20.19 4.90
CA GLY A 287 26.76 20.67 4.84
C GLY A 287 26.92 22.13 4.38
N LYS A 288 25.85 22.89 4.28
CA LYS A 288 25.82 24.29 3.85
C LYS A 288 25.42 25.20 5.00
N THR A 289 25.86 26.45 4.92
CA THR A 289 25.32 27.54 5.75
C THR A 289 23.96 27.98 5.22
N ASP A 290 23.14 28.64 6.05
CA ASP A 290 21.84 29.17 5.62
C ASP A 290 21.98 30.12 4.42
N ALA A 291 23.03 30.94 4.38
CA ALA A 291 23.27 31.88 3.29
C ALA A 291 23.62 31.17 1.96
N GLU A 292 24.40 30.09 2.00
CA GLU A 292 24.71 29.28 0.83
C GLU A 292 23.46 28.53 0.34
N PHE A 293 22.68 27.97 1.26
CA PHE A 293 21.46 27.27 0.91
C PHE A 293 20.43 28.21 0.26
N GLU A 294 20.22 29.42 0.81
CA GLU A 294 19.34 30.42 0.22
C GLU A 294 19.84 30.93 -1.16
N ALA A 295 21.15 31.02 -1.35
CA ALA A 295 21.72 31.38 -2.67
C ALA A 295 21.45 30.29 -3.71
N ASP A 296 21.64 29.02 -3.35
CA ASP A 296 21.36 27.87 -4.21
C ASP A 296 19.86 27.75 -4.54
N LYS A 297 18.97 27.98 -3.55
CA LYS A 297 17.52 28.05 -3.78
C LYS A 297 17.18 29.10 -4.84
N ALA A 298 17.75 30.30 -4.72
CA ALA A 298 17.53 31.38 -5.67
C ALA A 298 18.03 31.01 -7.08
N GLU A 299 19.18 30.32 -7.17
CA GLU A 299 19.73 29.90 -8.46
C GLU A 299 18.83 28.89 -9.17
N ILE A 300 18.39 27.80 -8.44
CA ILE A 300 17.55 26.78 -9.07
C ILE A 300 16.16 27.32 -9.40
N LEU A 301 15.63 28.28 -8.63
CA LEU A 301 14.35 28.94 -8.93
C LEU A 301 14.46 29.76 -10.23
N GLU A 302 15.55 30.47 -10.44
CA GLU A 302 15.75 31.20 -11.71
C GLU A 302 15.93 30.24 -12.91
N LYS A 303 16.62 29.11 -12.74
CA LYS A 303 16.70 28.05 -13.77
C LYS A 303 15.31 27.49 -14.09
N ALA A 304 14.50 27.19 -13.07
CA ALA A 304 13.14 26.70 -13.24
C ALA A 304 12.23 27.72 -13.96
N LYS A 305 12.30 29.01 -13.59
CA LYS A 305 11.56 30.07 -14.27
C LYS A 305 11.98 30.21 -15.73
N ALA A 306 13.27 30.11 -16.03
CA ALA A 306 13.77 30.14 -17.39
C ALA A 306 13.24 28.98 -18.23
N LEU A 307 13.20 27.76 -17.65
CA LEU A 307 12.64 26.59 -18.31
C LEU A 307 11.12 26.73 -18.51
N ALA A 308 10.39 27.21 -17.50
CA ALA A 308 8.93 27.43 -17.58
C ALA A 308 8.55 28.56 -18.58
N ALA A 309 9.50 29.43 -18.94
CA ALA A 309 9.32 30.46 -19.95
C ALA A 309 9.65 29.98 -21.39
N SER A 310 9.85 28.69 -21.62
CA SER A 310 10.03 28.10 -22.94
C SER A 310 8.84 28.45 -23.86
N THR A 311 9.11 28.72 -25.12
CA THR A 311 8.09 29.22 -26.07
C THR A 311 7.10 28.13 -26.50
N ASP A 312 7.54 26.89 -26.48
CA ASP A 312 6.78 25.72 -26.92
C ASP A 312 7.42 24.42 -26.41
N LYS A 313 6.80 23.30 -26.73
CA LYS A 313 7.25 21.95 -26.35
C LYS A 313 8.67 21.66 -26.86
N ASP A 314 9.02 22.06 -28.10
CA ASP A 314 10.32 21.73 -28.67
C ASP A 314 11.43 22.52 -27.97
N ALA A 315 11.18 23.78 -27.62
CA ALA A 315 12.09 24.59 -26.81
C ALA A 315 12.27 24.02 -25.39
N TYR A 316 11.18 23.63 -24.74
CA TYR A 316 11.22 22.94 -23.45
C TYR A 316 12.02 21.64 -23.53
N LYS A 317 11.73 20.79 -24.53
CA LYS A 317 12.44 19.55 -24.80
C LYS A 317 13.94 19.76 -24.96
N ALA A 318 14.35 20.70 -25.78
CA ALA A 318 15.75 21.01 -25.99
C ALA A 318 16.45 21.44 -24.69
N ALA A 319 15.82 22.32 -23.92
CA ALA A 319 16.36 22.79 -22.65
C ALA A 319 16.47 21.65 -21.60
N VAL A 320 15.47 20.79 -21.49
CA VAL A 320 15.53 19.61 -20.58
C VAL A 320 16.63 18.64 -20.99
N ILE A 321 16.77 18.36 -22.29
CA ILE A 321 17.85 17.50 -22.80
C ILE A 321 19.22 18.08 -22.44
N ASP A 322 19.43 19.38 -22.64
CA ASP A 322 20.68 20.03 -22.31
C ASP A 322 20.98 19.93 -20.79
N LEU A 323 19.97 20.17 -19.94
CA LEU A 323 20.10 20.04 -18.48
C LEU A 323 20.46 18.59 -18.05
N LEU A 324 19.79 17.58 -18.63
CA LEU A 324 20.07 16.17 -18.34
C LEU A 324 21.50 15.78 -18.74
N ILE A 325 21.94 16.27 -19.90
CA ILE A 325 23.29 15.98 -20.41
C ILE A 325 24.35 16.68 -19.55
N GLU A 326 24.14 17.95 -19.18
CA GLU A 326 25.09 18.66 -18.32
C GLU A 326 25.21 18.00 -16.95
N ALA A 327 24.11 17.55 -16.34
CA ALA A 327 24.16 16.82 -15.07
C ALA A 327 24.95 15.50 -15.19
N GLU A 328 24.77 14.75 -16.28
CA GLU A 328 25.55 13.52 -16.50
C GLU A 328 27.02 13.80 -16.78
N LYS A 329 27.32 14.84 -17.54
CA LYS A 329 28.70 15.25 -17.80
C LYS A 329 29.42 15.65 -16.50
N GLU A 330 28.73 16.38 -15.64
CA GLU A 330 29.27 16.79 -14.35
C GLU A 330 29.56 15.59 -13.45
N SER A 331 28.60 14.68 -13.30
CA SER A 331 28.78 13.44 -12.55
C SER A 331 29.92 12.57 -13.12
N TYR A 332 29.96 12.41 -14.44
CA TYR A 332 31.04 11.64 -15.09
C TYR A 332 32.41 12.32 -14.91
N ARG A 333 32.46 13.66 -14.97
CA ARG A 333 33.68 14.44 -14.73
C ARG A 333 34.16 14.24 -13.29
N GLU A 334 33.30 14.35 -12.30
CA GLU A 334 33.65 14.14 -10.89
C GLU A 334 34.23 12.74 -10.66
N GLU A 335 33.58 11.70 -11.19
CA GLU A 335 34.01 10.31 -11.00
C GLU A 335 35.32 9.97 -11.71
N ASN A 336 35.61 10.60 -12.86
CA ASN A 336 36.70 10.18 -13.73
C ASN A 336 37.83 11.22 -13.85
N TRP A 337 37.71 12.41 -13.22
CA TRP A 337 38.64 13.51 -13.37
C TRP A 337 40.09 13.15 -13.06
N GLU A 338 40.35 12.47 -11.96
CA GLU A 338 41.69 12.06 -11.55
C GLU A 338 42.34 11.11 -12.58
N GLN A 339 41.55 10.24 -13.20
CA GLN A 339 42.01 9.36 -14.25
C GLN A 339 42.38 10.14 -15.51
N TYR A 340 41.54 11.04 -15.96
CA TYR A 340 41.82 11.89 -17.13
C TYR A 340 43.03 12.81 -16.92
N LEU A 341 43.21 13.39 -15.73
CA LEU A 341 44.40 14.16 -15.38
C LEU A 341 45.65 13.31 -15.49
N LYS A 342 45.65 12.13 -14.93
CA LYS A 342 46.79 11.21 -14.97
C LYS A 342 47.15 10.78 -16.40
N GLU A 343 46.15 10.45 -17.22
CA GLU A 343 46.33 10.06 -18.62
C GLU A 343 46.84 11.19 -19.50
N ASN A 344 46.59 12.43 -19.12
CA ASN A 344 47.00 13.63 -19.81
C ASN A 344 48.17 14.38 -19.12
N GLU A 345 49.07 13.64 -18.44
CA GLU A 345 50.31 14.18 -17.84
C GLU A 345 50.04 15.25 -16.76
N ASN A 346 48.92 15.19 -16.04
CA ASN A 346 48.40 16.20 -15.10
C ASN A 346 48.22 17.59 -15.71
N ASN A 347 47.87 17.65 -17.00
CA ASN A 347 47.52 18.86 -17.71
C ASN A 347 46.00 19.01 -17.81
N GLU A 348 45.43 19.97 -17.08
CA GLU A 348 43.99 20.19 -16.97
C GLU A 348 43.34 20.51 -18.30
N ASP A 349 44.00 21.32 -19.14
CA ASP A 349 43.46 21.71 -20.46
C ASP A 349 43.33 20.49 -21.39
N LYS A 350 44.35 19.63 -21.40
CA LYS A 350 44.32 18.39 -22.21
C LYS A 350 43.30 17.37 -21.64
N ALA A 351 43.17 17.27 -20.34
CA ALA A 351 42.18 16.42 -19.70
C ALA A 351 40.75 16.86 -20.02
N ASN A 352 40.47 18.17 -19.96
CA ASN A 352 39.19 18.74 -20.36
C ASN A 352 38.92 18.51 -21.86
N GLU A 353 39.91 18.74 -22.77
CA GLU A 353 39.74 18.46 -24.20
C GLU A 353 39.41 16.98 -24.48
N ALA A 354 40.03 16.06 -23.74
CA ALA A 354 39.76 14.65 -23.88
C ALA A 354 38.35 14.27 -23.39
N LEU A 355 37.88 14.86 -22.29
CA LEU A 355 36.51 14.69 -21.78
C LEU A 355 35.48 15.24 -22.78
N GLU A 356 35.68 16.43 -23.33
CA GLU A 356 34.75 17.02 -24.32
C GLU A 356 34.63 16.13 -25.57
N LYS A 357 35.74 15.57 -26.06
CA LYS A 357 35.70 14.61 -27.20
C LYS A 357 34.94 13.32 -26.83
N TYR A 358 35.03 12.87 -25.61
CA TYR A 358 34.24 11.74 -25.13
C TYR A 358 32.75 12.08 -25.12
N PHE A 359 32.37 13.26 -24.62
CA PHE A 359 30.99 13.70 -24.56
C PHE A 359 30.36 13.90 -25.94
N GLU A 360 31.10 14.53 -26.88
CA GLU A 360 30.63 14.63 -28.26
C GLU A 360 30.31 13.29 -28.93
N LYS A 361 31.09 12.27 -28.61
CA LYS A 361 30.87 10.92 -29.13
C LYS A 361 29.71 10.20 -28.45
N THR A 362 29.50 10.47 -27.16
CA THR A 362 28.53 9.76 -26.33
C THR A 362 27.12 10.31 -26.47
N TYR A 363 26.96 11.63 -26.55
CA TYR A 363 25.65 12.28 -26.58
C TYR A 363 25.23 12.64 -28.00
N THR A 364 24.88 11.63 -28.77
CA THR A 364 24.33 11.77 -30.13
C THR A 364 22.85 12.18 -30.09
N ASP A 365 22.29 12.65 -31.21
CA ASP A 365 20.89 13.03 -31.31
C ASP A 365 19.92 11.90 -30.96
N ALA A 366 20.27 10.65 -31.29
CA ALA A 366 19.47 9.48 -30.94
C ALA A 366 19.44 9.26 -29.41
N VAL A 367 20.58 9.43 -28.72
CA VAL A 367 20.66 9.33 -27.25
C VAL A 367 19.86 10.47 -26.58
N LYS A 368 19.94 11.68 -27.13
CA LYS A 368 19.18 12.83 -26.64
C LYS A 368 17.67 12.59 -26.68
N GLN A 369 17.17 12.04 -27.78
CA GLN A 369 15.74 11.75 -27.93
C GLN A 369 15.25 10.73 -26.89
N VAL A 370 15.96 9.62 -26.70
CA VAL A 370 15.60 8.58 -25.72
C VAL A 370 15.58 9.13 -24.30
N LYS A 371 16.53 10.00 -23.95
CA LYS A 371 16.56 10.62 -22.60
C LYS A 371 15.35 11.50 -22.32
N PHE A 372 14.89 12.26 -23.30
CA PHE A 372 13.70 13.09 -23.09
C PHE A 372 12.44 12.25 -22.93
N ASP A 373 12.24 11.24 -23.78
CA ASP A 373 11.04 10.41 -23.74
C ASP A 373 10.88 9.71 -22.38
N ALA A 374 12.00 9.43 -21.69
CA ALA A 374 11.98 8.90 -20.33
C ALA A 374 11.51 9.90 -19.24
N THR A 375 11.40 11.19 -19.56
CA THR A 375 10.90 12.22 -18.61
C THR A 375 9.39 12.42 -18.68
N LEU A 376 8.70 11.80 -19.65
CA LEU A 376 7.24 11.87 -19.75
C LEU A 376 6.60 11.17 -18.55
N THR A 377 5.84 11.95 -17.80
CA THR A 377 5.02 11.39 -16.71
C THR A 377 3.63 11.11 -17.26
N GLU A 378 3.35 9.84 -17.51
CA GLU A 378 2.03 9.38 -17.92
C GLU A 378 1.15 9.09 -16.72
N LYS A 379 -0.13 9.41 -16.85
CA LYS A 379 -1.21 9.01 -15.95
C LYS A 379 -1.14 9.61 -14.54
N PHE A 380 -1.37 10.88 -14.47
CA PHE A 380 -1.69 11.52 -13.22
C PHE A 380 -3.12 11.11 -12.81
N LYS A 381 -3.21 9.97 -12.13
CA LYS A 381 -4.42 9.57 -11.42
C LYS A 381 -4.36 10.26 -10.07
N TYR A 382 -5.21 11.26 -9.86
CA TYR A 382 -5.52 11.85 -8.58
C TYR A 382 -4.37 12.48 -7.78
N PRO A 383 -4.39 13.78 -7.58
CA PRO A 383 -3.33 14.51 -6.89
C PRO A 383 -3.58 14.64 -5.38
N THR A 384 -3.56 13.54 -4.64
CA THR A 384 -3.65 13.61 -3.16
C THR A 384 -2.50 14.35 -2.50
N THR A 385 -1.36 14.49 -3.22
CA THR A 385 -0.13 15.07 -2.66
C THR A 385 0.34 16.36 -3.34
N HIS A 386 -0.29 16.80 -4.43
CA HIS A 386 0.14 17.94 -5.23
C HIS A 386 -1.02 18.91 -5.53
N THR A 387 -1.56 19.53 -4.48
CA THR A 387 -2.70 20.45 -4.57
C THR A 387 -2.51 21.55 -5.62
N ASP A 388 -1.32 22.16 -5.71
CA ASP A 388 -1.03 23.22 -6.68
C ASP A 388 -0.98 22.69 -8.12
N LEU A 389 -0.47 21.48 -8.34
CA LEU A 389 -0.43 20.85 -9.65
C LEU A 389 -1.84 20.51 -10.14
N SER A 390 -2.68 19.91 -9.29
CA SER A 390 -4.06 19.58 -9.64
C SER A 390 -4.88 20.85 -9.93
N LYS A 391 -4.70 21.87 -9.11
CA LYS A 391 -5.36 23.15 -9.29
C LYS A 391 -4.97 23.80 -10.63
N TRP A 392 -3.71 23.72 -11.00
CA TRP A 392 -3.25 24.21 -12.29
C TRP A 392 -3.80 23.38 -13.46
N ILE A 393 -3.75 22.02 -13.37
CA ILE A 393 -4.20 21.15 -14.46
C ILE A 393 -5.73 21.22 -14.64
N PHE A 394 -6.50 21.10 -13.55
CA PHE A 394 -7.94 20.91 -13.60
C PHE A 394 -8.75 22.19 -13.35
N GLY A 395 -8.13 23.25 -12.82
CA GLY A 395 -8.79 24.49 -12.46
C GLY A 395 -9.53 24.46 -11.12
N PHE A 396 -9.44 23.36 -10.35
CA PHE A 396 -10.05 23.22 -9.03
C PHE A 396 -9.17 22.43 -8.07
N ASP A 397 -9.41 22.57 -6.76
CA ASP A 397 -8.70 21.84 -5.72
C ASP A 397 -9.37 20.48 -5.45
N ALA A 398 -8.99 19.45 -6.20
CA ALA A 398 -9.54 18.11 -6.04
C ALA A 398 -9.31 17.52 -4.63
N SER A 399 -8.26 17.97 -3.90
CA SER A 399 -7.95 17.46 -2.57
C SER A 399 -8.90 17.95 -1.48
N ALA A 400 -9.60 19.07 -1.70
CA ALA A 400 -10.58 19.58 -0.77
C ALA A 400 -11.81 18.65 -0.68
N CYS A 401 -12.20 18.05 -1.80
CA CYS A 401 -13.31 17.11 -1.87
C CYS A 401 -13.01 15.81 -1.10
N GLU A 402 -11.79 15.26 -1.21
CA GLU A 402 -11.39 14.05 -0.46
C GLU A 402 -11.38 14.24 1.05
N LYS A 403 -10.94 15.40 1.51
CA LYS A 403 -10.91 15.68 2.96
C LYS A 403 -12.29 15.92 3.56
N GLY A 404 -13.36 15.96 2.74
CA GLY A 404 -14.71 16.34 3.16
C GLY A 404 -14.77 17.76 3.71
N GLU A 405 -13.86 18.62 3.25
CA GLU A 405 -13.79 20.03 3.60
C GLU A 405 -14.71 20.87 2.70
N CYS A 406 -15.15 20.32 1.54
CA CYS A 406 -16.18 20.91 0.70
C CYS A 406 -17.58 20.53 1.19
N ASP A 407 -18.42 21.52 1.35
CA ASP A 407 -19.85 21.35 1.66
C ASP A 407 -20.63 21.28 0.35
N HIS A 408 -20.73 20.07 -0.22
CA HIS A 408 -21.38 19.82 -1.52
C HIS A 408 -22.84 20.28 -1.60
N GLU A 409 -23.52 20.53 -0.45
CA GLU A 409 -24.89 21.05 -0.41
C GLU A 409 -24.94 22.59 -0.51
N LYS A 410 -23.82 23.29 -0.28
CA LYS A 410 -23.80 24.77 -0.24
C LYS A 410 -22.94 25.43 -1.31
N ASP A 411 -21.94 24.69 -1.83
CA ASP A 411 -21.08 25.17 -2.87
C ASP A 411 -21.60 24.69 -4.24
N GLU A 412 -22.58 25.39 -4.78
CA GLU A 412 -22.88 25.34 -6.23
C GLU A 412 -21.65 25.76 -7.06
N ASP A 413 -20.65 26.21 -6.40
CA ASP A 413 -19.35 26.68 -6.87
C ASP A 413 -18.22 25.79 -6.32
N HIS A 414 -18.10 24.55 -6.80
CA HIS A 414 -16.75 23.98 -7.01
C HIS A 414 -16.06 24.89 -8.03
N ASP A 415 -16.00 26.16 -7.65
CA ASP A 415 -15.67 27.21 -8.59
C ASP A 415 -14.27 26.95 -9.09
N LYS A 416 -14.19 26.85 -10.40
CA LYS A 416 -12.96 27.01 -11.14
C LYS A 416 -12.29 28.27 -10.65
N THR A 417 -11.59 28.16 -9.53
CA THR A 417 -10.89 29.28 -8.90
C THR A 417 -9.75 29.79 -9.81
N VAL A 418 -9.38 28.96 -10.81
CA VAL A 418 -8.35 29.27 -11.80
C VAL A 418 -8.76 28.66 -13.15
N GLU A 419 -8.40 29.28 -14.26
CA GLU A 419 -8.55 28.66 -15.59
C GLU A 419 -7.65 27.43 -15.67
N ALA A 420 -8.23 26.28 -16.04
CA ALA A 420 -7.47 25.04 -16.23
C ALA A 420 -6.42 25.19 -17.34
N ALA A 421 -5.26 24.59 -17.14
CA ALA A 421 -4.17 24.60 -18.11
C ALA A 421 -4.57 23.93 -19.43
N LYS A 422 -3.96 24.36 -20.52
CA LYS A 422 -4.15 23.83 -21.87
C LYS A 422 -2.88 23.09 -22.33
N PRO A 423 -3.00 22.14 -23.25
CA PRO A 423 -1.82 21.51 -23.84
C PRO A 423 -0.82 22.55 -24.36
N GLY A 424 0.43 22.42 -23.94
CA GLY A 424 1.50 23.36 -24.19
C GLY A 424 1.72 24.41 -23.10
N ASP A 425 0.79 24.55 -22.15
CA ASP A 425 1.01 25.44 -21.00
C ASP A 425 2.08 24.88 -20.06
N MET A 426 2.82 25.79 -19.44
CA MET A 426 3.90 25.47 -18.51
C MET A 426 3.70 26.20 -17.19
N THR A 427 4.15 25.55 -16.11
CA THR A 427 4.20 26.13 -14.76
C THR A 427 5.39 25.58 -14.00
N TYR A 428 5.67 26.16 -12.82
CA TYR A 428 6.59 25.55 -11.86
C TYR A 428 5.97 25.55 -10.46
N ILE A 429 6.34 24.57 -9.67
CA ILE A 429 5.86 24.38 -8.29
C ILE A 429 7.06 24.20 -7.39
N GLU A 430 7.07 24.95 -6.29
CA GLU A 430 8.10 24.92 -5.25
C GLU A 430 7.65 24.03 -4.11
N THR A 431 8.53 23.15 -3.64
CA THR A 431 8.30 22.29 -2.47
C THR A 431 9.51 22.31 -1.54
N GLU A 432 9.25 22.28 -0.24
CA GLU A 432 10.31 22.22 0.77
C GLU A 432 10.00 21.09 1.75
N THR A 433 10.95 20.17 1.93
CA THR A 433 10.81 19.04 2.84
C THR A 433 11.98 19.02 3.82
N THR A 434 11.68 18.86 5.12
CA THR A 434 12.71 18.76 6.16
C THR A 434 12.68 17.38 6.79
N LYS A 435 13.84 16.71 6.83
CA LYS A 435 14.03 15.40 7.48
C LYS A 435 15.11 15.48 8.54
N GLU A 436 14.99 14.68 9.60
CA GLU A 436 16.07 14.47 10.55
C GLU A 436 17.01 13.37 10.06
N GLU A 437 18.27 13.71 9.83
CA GLU A 437 19.33 12.74 9.50
C GLU A 437 20.26 12.51 10.68
N THR A 438 20.66 11.27 10.89
CA THR A 438 21.66 10.90 11.89
C THR A 438 23.05 10.98 11.26
N VAL A 439 23.84 11.96 11.65
CA VAL A 439 25.22 12.14 11.14
C VAL A 439 26.24 11.79 12.21
N PRO A 440 27.44 11.29 11.83
CA PRO A 440 28.55 11.12 12.76
C PRO A 440 28.96 12.48 13.34
N LYS A 441 29.09 12.55 14.66
CA LYS A 441 29.51 13.79 15.34
C LYS A 441 30.95 14.13 14.93
N THR A 442 31.12 15.15 14.11
CA THR A 442 32.46 15.65 13.75
C THR A 442 33.05 16.38 14.95
N THR A 443 34.02 15.81 15.58
CA THR A 443 34.78 16.43 16.68
C THR A 443 35.70 17.49 16.07
N THR A 444 35.23 18.71 15.92
CA THR A 444 36.10 19.88 15.63
C THR A 444 36.85 20.22 16.91
N GLY A 445 37.94 19.53 17.12
CA GLY A 445 38.89 19.84 18.19
C GLY A 445 40.16 20.47 17.59
N ALA A 446 40.07 21.75 17.31
CA ALA A 446 41.25 22.56 17.13
C ALA A 446 41.45 23.41 18.39
N THR A 447 42.02 22.85 19.42
CA THR A 447 42.60 23.62 20.49
C THR A 447 44.05 23.83 20.13
N THR A 448 44.37 25.03 19.71
CA THR A 448 45.74 25.54 19.64
C THR A 448 46.20 25.71 21.07
N GLU A 449 46.91 24.75 21.62
CA GLU A 449 47.68 24.96 22.84
C GLU A 449 49.11 25.37 22.47
N GLU A 450 49.43 26.56 22.92
CA GLU A 450 50.70 27.23 22.90
C GLU A 450 51.77 26.38 23.60
N LEU A 451 52.87 26.12 22.89
CA LEU A 451 54.07 25.43 23.41
C LEU A 451 54.79 26.34 24.40
N THR A 452 54.68 26.10 25.69
CA THR A 452 55.66 26.59 26.64
C THR A 452 56.59 25.45 27.07
N THR A 453 57.84 25.61 26.69
CA THR A 453 58.98 24.81 27.11
C THR A 453 59.32 25.10 28.57
N ASP A 454 59.52 24.07 29.39
CA ASP A 454 60.66 24.01 30.33
C ASP A 454 60.94 22.58 30.84
N PRO A 455 62.19 22.28 31.18
CA PRO A 455 62.72 20.94 31.17
C PRO A 455 63.03 20.36 32.56
N ALA A 456 63.30 19.07 32.60
CA ALA A 456 64.15 18.33 33.47
C ALA A 456 63.57 17.19 34.33
N SER A 457 63.93 15.97 33.89
CA SER A 457 64.58 14.86 34.64
C SER A 457 63.83 14.08 35.74
N PRO A 458 64.33 12.86 36.08
CA PRO A 458 64.37 11.63 35.26
C PRO A 458 63.79 10.39 36.00
N ALA A 459 63.69 9.32 35.27
CA ALA A 459 63.75 7.90 35.63
C ALA A 459 63.00 7.31 36.82
N SER A 460 62.22 6.28 36.53
CA SER A 460 62.45 4.93 37.01
C SER A 460 61.62 3.88 36.25
N GLU A 461 62.31 2.81 35.92
CA GLU A 461 61.78 1.55 35.38
C GLU A 461 60.82 0.87 36.34
N GLU A 462 59.78 0.26 35.82
CA GLU A 462 59.44 -1.11 36.21
C GLU A 462 58.42 -1.75 35.21
N THR A 463 58.89 -2.88 34.72
CA THR A 463 58.21 -3.89 33.93
C THR A 463 56.95 -4.45 34.63
N THR A 464 55.83 -4.64 33.93
CA THR A 464 55.06 -5.90 33.98
C THR A 464 53.98 -6.00 32.91
N LYS A 465 54.12 -7.05 32.14
CA LYS A 465 53.14 -7.97 31.50
C LYS A 465 51.89 -7.45 30.80
N GLU A 466 51.83 -7.84 29.51
CA GLU A 466 50.68 -7.99 28.63
C GLU A 466 49.49 -8.67 29.29
N GLU A 467 48.36 -8.04 29.16
CA GLU A 467 47.05 -8.71 28.98
C GLU A 467 46.32 -8.04 27.83
N ALA A 468 46.12 -8.84 26.79
CA ALA A 468 45.34 -8.44 25.62
C ALA A 468 43.86 -8.35 26.00
N THR A 469 43.35 -7.15 26.16
CA THR A 469 41.91 -6.89 26.17
C THR A 469 41.49 -6.50 24.76
N THR A 470 40.70 -7.36 24.12
CA THR A 470 39.96 -7.10 22.91
C THR A 470 39.06 -5.89 23.14
N GLY A 471 39.42 -4.76 22.57
CA GLY A 471 38.63 -3.55 22.58
C GLY A 471 37.35 -3.75 21.75
N ALA A 472 36.21 -3.61 22.39
CA ALA A 472 34.95 -3.43 21.71
C ALA A 472 35.00 -2.18 20.82
N PRO A 473 34.34 -2.15 19.64
CA PRO A 473 34.33 -0.97 18.79
C PRO A 473 33.67 0.18 19.55
N SER A 474 34.37 1.30 19.64
CA SER A 474 33.87 2.55 20.19
C SER A 474 32.63 2.96 19.40
N SER A 475 31.50 3.08 20.06
CA SER A 475 30.32 3.66 19.47
C SER A 475 30.62 5.11 19.08
N SER A 476 30.74 5.38 17.78
CA SER A 476 30.85 6.74 17.27
C SER A 476 29.58 7.49 17.69
N ALA A 477 29.74 8.57 18.47
CA ALA A 477 28.60 9.41 18.85
C ALA A 477 27.99 9.99 17.57
N THR A 478 26.70 9.78 17.38
CA THR A 478 25.93 10.37 16.29
C THR A 478 25.06 11.52 16.83
N GLU A 479 24.80 12.52 16.01
CA GLU A 479 23.82 13.57 16.32
C GLU A 479 22.76 13.66 15.22
N LYS A 480 21.54 14.06 15.59
CA LYS A 480 20.45 14.32 14.65
C LYS A 480 20.56 15.75 14.13
N VAL A 481 20.63 15.88 12.83
CA VAL A 481 20.66 17.17 12.14
C VAL A 481 19.43 17.26 11.23
N LYS A 482 18.78 18.40 11.26
CA LYS A 482 17.69 18.68 10.33
C LYS A 482 18.28 19.05 8.97
N VAL A 483 17.91 18.31 7.94
CA VAL A 483 18.29 18.57 6.55
C VAL A 483 17.03 18.96 5.80
N THR A 484 17.06 20.16 5.21
CA THR A 484 15.98 20.67 4.37
C THR A 484 16.36 20.50 2.91
N THR A 485 15.46 19.95 2.11
CA THR A 485 15.56 19.88 0.66
C THR A 485 14.52 20.78 0.05
N TYR A 486 14.96 21.69 -0.80
CA TYR A 486 14.10 22.56 -1.61
C TYR A 486 14.13 22.08 -3.04
N THR A 487 12.95 21.89 -3.63
CA THR A 487 12.78 21.39 -4.99
C THR A 487 11.84 22.32 -5.76
N VAL A 488 12.20 22.63 -6.99
CA VAL A 488 11.34 23.34 -7.93
C VAL A 488 11.12 22.43 -9.13
N THR A 489 9.87 22.03 -9.37
CA THR A 489 9.51 21.18 -10.50
C THR A 489 8.79 22.00 -11.56
N VAL A 490 9.28 21.94 -12.78
CA VAL A 490 8.69 22.60 -13.96
C VAL A 490 7.85 21.57 -14.71
N TYR A 491 6.61 21.93 -15.00
CA TYR A 491 5.64 21.09 -15.69
C TYR A 491 5.28 21.67 -17.05
N LEU A 492 5.20 20.82 -18.05
CA LEU A 492 4.64 21.11 -19.37
C LEU A 492 3.46 20.17 -19.61
N LEU A 493 2.25 20.70 -19.73
CA LEU A 493 1.07 19.92 -20.01
C LEU A 493 1.07 19.41 -21.46
N GLU A 494 1.11 18.11 -21.66
CA GLU A 494 1.06 17.46 -22.98
C GLU A 494 -0.38 17.20 -23.42
N LYS A 495 -1.19 16.65 -22.53
CA LYS A 495 -2.58 16.34 -22.76
C LYS A 495 -3.43 16.89 -21.63
N ALA A 496 -4.44 17.68 -21.98
CA ALA A 496 -5.37 18.26 -21.02
C ALA A 496 -6.18 17.17 -20.30
N ALA A 497 -6.90 17.57 -19.26
CA ALA A 497 -7.75 16.70 -18.47
C ALA A 497 -8.68 15.84 -19.36
N TYR A 498 -8.62 14.51 -19.16
CA TYR A 498 -9.42 13.53 -19.87
C TYR A 498 -9.79 12.37 -18.96
N ARG A 499 -10.83 11.62 -19.31
CA ARG A 499 -11.17 10.35 -18.64
C ARG A 499 -10.43 9.20 -19.31
N ASN A 500 -10.08 8.17 -18.56
CA ASN A 500 -9.42 6.98 -19.12
C ASN A 500 -10.44 6.13 -19.89
N GLU A 501 -10.47 6.31 -21.21
CA GLU A 501 -11.34 5.57 -22.13
C GLU A 501 -10.78 4.19 -22.52
N GLU A 502 -9.68 3.74 -21.92
CA GLU A 502 -9.15 2.40 -22.15
C GLU A 502 -10.20 1.36 -21.79
N ILE A 503 -10.47 0.46 -22.73
CA ILE A 503 -11.46 -0.60 -22.51
C ILE A 503 -10.84 -1.72 -21.69
N THR A 504 -11.48 -2.05 -20.59
CA THR A 504 -11.10 -3.18 -19.75
C THR A 504 -11.37 -4.51 -20.44
N LYS A 505 -10.74 -5.56 -19.99
CA LYS A 505 -10.83 -6.89 -20.60
C LYS A 505 -11.28 -7.92 -19.57
N HIS A 506 -12.14 -8.85 -20.02
CA HIS A 506 -12.46 -10.06 -19.29
C HIS A 506 -11.67 -11.20 -19.89
N PHE A 507 -10.87 -11.88 -19.09
CA PHE A 507 -10.05 -13.00 -19.54
C PHE A 507 -9.82 -14.04 -18.43
N GLY A 508 -9.46 -15.26 -18.83
CA GLY A 508 -9.01 -16.27 -17.89
C GLY A 508 -7.54 -16.61 -18.15
N TYR A 509 -6.84 -17.05 -17.12
CA TYR A 509 -5.47 -17.54 -17.26
C TYR A 509 -5.18 -18.69 -16.31
N VAL A 510 -4.21 -19.52 -16.71
CA VAL A 510 -3.59 -20.52 -15.85
C VAL A 510 -2.09 -20.52 -16.08
N MET A 511 -1.31 -20.62 -15.01
CA MET A 511 0.17 -20.61 -15.05
C MET A 511 0.74 -21.85 -14.38
N PHE A 512 1.79 -22.41 -14.97
CA PHE A 512 2.52 -23.55 -14.45
C PHE A 512 4.02 -23.25 -14.36
N THR A 513 4.70 -23.91 -13.44
CA THR A 513 6.17 -23.87 -13.34
C THR A 513 6.84 -24.92 -14.25
N SER A 514 6.05 -25.84 -14.81
CA SER A 514 6.47 -26.94 -15.67
C SER A 514 5.80 -26.84 -17.03
N LYS A 515 6.58 -26.84 -18.11
CA LYS A 515 6.06 -26.89 -19.49
C LYS A 515 5.26 -28.15 -19.76
N ALA A 516 5.69 -29.28 -19.20
CA ALA A 516 5.01 -30.56 -19.41
C ALA A 516 3.61 -30.57 -18.78
N ASP A 517 3.43 -29.87 -17.63
CA ASP A 517 2.11 -29.75 -16.99
C ASP A 517 1.21 -28.78 -17.76
N ALA A 518 1.76 -27.67 -18.27
CA ALA A 518 1.04 -26.78 -19.19
C ALA A 518 0.59 -27.50 -20.47
N GLU A 519 1.44 -28.35 -21.06
CA GLU A 519 1.09 -29.16 -22.26
C GLU A 519 -0.02 -30.16 -21.96
N LYS A 520 0.01 -30.85 -20.81
CA LYS A 520 -1.07 -31.76 -20.38
C LYS A 520 -2.37 -31.01 -20.17
N PHE A 521 -2.32 -29.88 -19.46
CA PHE A 521 -3.48 -29.02 -19.25
C PHE A 521 -4.09 -28.60 -20.59
N LEU A 522 -3.30 -28.01 -21.48
CA LEU A 522 -3.76 -27.54 -22.79
C LEU A 522 -4.38 -28.67 -23.63
N ALA A 523 -3.82 -29.87 -23.54
CA ALA A 523 -4.35 -31.03 -24.23
C ALA A 523 -5.72 -31.48 -23.70
N GLU A 524 -5.99 -31.31 -22.40
CA GLU A 524 -7.29 -31.60 -21.81
C GLU A 524 -8.28 -30.48 -22.12
N TYR A 525 -7.85 -29.22 -21.95
CA TYR A 525 -8.65 -28.04 -22.22
C TYR A 525 -9.15 -27.97 -23.66
N LYS A 526 -8.32 -28.34 -24.64
CA LYS A 526 -8.69 -28.43 -26.06
C LYS A 526 -9.73 -29.51 -26.41
N LYS A 527 -10.13 -30.35 -25.46
CA LYS A 527 -11.22 -31.33 -25.66
C LYS A 527 -12.61 -30.72 -25.48
N GLY A 528 -12.71 -29.61 -24.80
CA GLY A 528 -13.93 -28.86 -24.56
C GLY A 528 -14.08 -27.63 -25.45
N GLU A 529 -15.08 -26.82 -25.15
CA GLU A 529 -15.20 -25.46 -25.68
C GLU A 529 -14.19 -24.58 -24.96
N MET A 530 -13.33 -23.90 -25.71
CA MET A 530 -12.21 -23.16 -25.13
C MET A 530 -12.65 -21.73 -24.77
N ASN A 531 -13.26 -21.58 -23.61
CA ASN A 531 -13.70 -20.32 -23.01
C ASN A 531 -13.22 -20.18 -21.56
N LYS A 532 -13.48 -19.03 -20.94
CA LYS A 532 -13.06 -18.70 -19.57
C LYS A 532 -13.57 -19.72 -18.54
N ASP A 533 -14.85 -20.06 -18.62
CA ASP A 533 -15.48 -20.98 -17.64
C ASP A 533 -14.90 -22.39 -17.76
N THR A 534 -14.78 -22.92 -18.97
CA THR A 534 -14.18 -24.24 -19.21
C THR A 534 -12.69 -24.27 -18.82
N LEU A 535 -11.98 -23.14 -18.90
CA LEU A 535 -10.59 -23.05 -18.41
C LEU A 535 -10.58 -23.30 -16.91
N ILE A 536 -11.41 -22.60 -16.13
CA ILE A 536 -11.49 -22.76 -14.67
C ILE A 536 -11.94 -24.17 -14.28
N GLU A 537 -13.01 -24.68 -14.90
CA GLU A 537 -13.47 -26.07 -14.66
C GLU A 537 -12.37 -27.10 -14.92
N THR A 538 -11.57 -26.90 -15.97
CA THR A 538 -10.45 -27.79 -16.31
C THR A 538 -9.33 -27.69 -15.28
N VAL A 539 -9.05 -26.47 -14.77
CA VAL A 539 -8.08 -26.28 -13.68
C VAL A 539 -8.54 -27.01 -12.43
N GLU A 540 -9.78 -26.84 -12.00
CA GLU A 540 -10.34 -27.47 -10.81
C GLU A 540 -10.27 -29.01 -10.91
N LYS A 541 -10.64 -29.55 -12.07
CA LYS A 541 -10.57 -30.99 -12.35
C LYS A 541 -9.15 -31.56 -12.26
N LEU A 542 -8.14 -30.81 -12.69
CA LEU A 542 -6.75 -31.27 -12.77
C LEU A 542 -5.85 -30.70 -11.65
N HIS A 543 -6.40 -29.94 -10.72
CA HIS A 543 -5.64 -29.19 -9.71
C HIS A 543 -4.69 -30.08 -8.91
N GLU A 544 -5.19 -31.19 -8.39
CA GLU A 544 -4.40 -32.13 -7.58
C GLU A 544 -3.29 -32.82 -8.38
N GLU A 545 -3.51 -33.05 -9.69
CA GLU A 545 -2.54 -33.71 -10.57
C GLU A 545 -1.45 -32.76 -11.05
N LEU A 546 -1.84 -31.55 -11.51
CA LEU A 546 -0.94 -30.62 -12.22
C LEU A 546 -0.43 -29.48 -11.32
N LYS A 547 -1.09 -29.20 -10.20
CA LYS A 547 -0.72 -28.16 -9.21
C LYS A 547 -0.34 -26.83 -9.86
N PRO A 548 -1.27 -26.14 -10.53
CA PRO A 548 -0.99 -24.87 -11.17
C PRO A 548 -0.41 -23.87 -10.18
N TYR A 549 0.51 -23.05 -10.63
CA TYR A 549 1.12 -21.99 -9.82
C TYR A 549 0.12 -20.87 -9.50
N ALA A 550 -0.65 -20.47 -10.51
CA ALA A 550 -1.73 -19.48 -10.38
C ALA A 550 -2.75 -19.69 -11.50
N TYR A 551 -3.98 -19.36 -11.25
CA TYR A 551 -5.07 -19.30 -12.23
C TYR A 551 -6.15 -18.35 -11.75
N ASP A 552 -6.85 -17.71 -12.68
CA ASP A 552 -8.00 -16.87 -12.36
C ASP A 552 -8.88 -16.60 -13.59
N ALA A 553 -10.13 -16.25 -13.31
CA ALA A 553 -11.04 -15.60 -14.24
C ALA A 553 -11.14 -14.11 -13.86
N VAL A 554 -10.58 -13.25 -14.70
CA VAL A 554 -10.46 -11.82 -14.42
C VAL A 554 -11.52 -11.06 -15.18
N GLU A 555 -12.22 -10.18 -14.49
CA GLU A 555 -13.21 -9.27 -15.07
C GLU A 555 -12.75 -7.82 -14.88
N ASP A 556 -13.09 -6.99 -15.85
CA ASP A 556 -12.83 -5.54 -15.82
C ASP A 556 -11.37 -5.14 -15.57
N TYR A 557 -10.44 -5.88 -16.17
CA TYR A 557 -9.01 -5.69 -15.96
C TYR A 557 -8.41 -4.69 -16.95
N MET A 558 -7.63 -3.74 -16.45
CA MET A 558 -6.82 -2.84 -17.27
C MET A 558 -5.57 -3.56 -17.76
N VAL A 559 -5.42 -3.69 -19.06
CA VAL A 559 -4.33 -4.47 -19.68
C VAL A 559 -2.94 -3.92 -19.32
N GLY A 560 -2.80 -2.59 -19.12
CA GLY A 560 -1.55 -1.96 -18.71
C GLY A 560 -0.97 -2.43 -17.38
N ASP A 561 -1.79 -3.00 -16.51
CA ASP A 561 -1.34 -3.52 -15.22
C ASP A 561 -0.64 -4.88 -15.31
N LEU A 562 -0.81 -5.63 -16.41
CA LEU A 562 -0.14 -6.92 -16.61
C LEU A 562 1.38 -6.80 -16.76
N GLU A 563 1.87 -5.72 -17.35
CA GLU A 563 3.32 -5.48 -17.49
C GLU A 563 4.01 -5.37 -16.12
N THR A 564 3.36 -4.71 -15.16
CA THR A 564 3.90 -4.55 -13.79
C THR A 564 3.92 -5.86 -13.01
N GLN A 565 3.14 -6.86 -13.42
CA GLN A 565 3.07 -8.19 -12.80
C GLN A 565 3.98 -9.23 -13.48
N GLY A 566 4.79 -8.84 -14.45
CA GLY A 566 5.74 -9.73 -15.13
C GLY A 566 5.12 -10.61 -16.21
N VAL A 567 3.92 -10.29 -16.68
CA VAL A 567 3.20 -11.01 -17.74
C VAL A 567 3.28 -10.27 -19.08
N SER A 568 4.42 -9.62 -19.36
CA SER A 568 4.61 -8.70 -20.49
C SER A 568 4.23 -9.22 -21.87
N GLY A 569 4.25 -10.54 -22.08
CA GLY A 569 3.82 -11.14 -23.36
C GLY A 569 2.29 -11.23 -23.52
N ALA A 570 1.55 -11.32 -22.40
CA ALA A 570 0.10 -11.42 -22.39
C ALA A 570 -0.57 -10.06 -22.66
N ASP A 571 0.02 -8.99 -22.15
CA ASP A 571 -0.46 -7.62 -22.33
C ASP A 571 -0.53 -7.26 -23.83
N LYS A 572 0.56 -7.46 -24.55
CA LYS A 572 0.59 -7.21 -25.98
C LYS A 572 -0.44 -8.04 -26.74
N TRP A 573 -0.57 -9.33 -26.40
CA TRP A 573 -1.53 -10.20 -27.04
C TRP A 573 -2.97 -9.73 -26.83
N LEU A 574 -3.34 -9.38 -25.58
CA LEU A 574 -4.69 -8.90 -25.26
C LEU A 574 -5.04 -7.55 -25.92
N ARG A 575 -4.04 -6.66 -26.12
CA ARG A 575 -4.27 -5.35 -26.71
C ARG A 575 -4.32 -5.35 -28.23
N GLU A 576 -3.37 -6.04 -28.85
CA GLU A 576 -3.08 -5.86 -30.27
C GLU A 576 -3.58 -7.02 -31.12
N ASP A 577 -3.49 -8.26 -30.61
CA ASP A 577 -3.62 -9.46 -31.42
C ASP A 577 -4.90 -10.26 -31.16
N ALA A 578 -5.46 -10.19 -29.93
CA ALA A 578 -6.58 -11.01 -29.51
C ALA A 578 -7.95 -10.40 -29.83
N LYS A 579 -8.93 -11.26 -30.05
CA LYS A 579 -10.35 -10.94 -30.13
C LYS A 579 -11.12 -11.76 -29.11
N PRO A 580 -12.31 -11.29 -28.68
CA PRO A 580 -13.18 -12.07 -27.83
C PRO A 580 -13.37 -13.50 -28.34
N GLY A 581 -13.14 -14.47 -27.48
CA GLY A 581 -13.14 -15.90 -27.79
C GLY A 581 -11.78 -16.50 -28.22
N ASP A 582 -10.76 -15.68 -28.40
CA ASP A 582 -9.42 -16.17 -28.71
C ASP A 582 -8.71 -16.72 -27.46
N HIS A 583 -7.79 -17.64 -27.69
CA HIS A 583 -6.93 -18.21 -26.65
C HIS A 583 -5.47 -18.30 -27.13
N THR A 584 -4.53 -18.33 -26.19
CA THR A 584 -3.13 -18.56 -26.52
C THR A 584 -2.81 -20.04 -26.62
N GLU A 585 -1.77 -20.40 -27.34
CA GLU A 585 -0.96 -21.57 -27.05
C GLU A 585 -0.17 -21.30 -25.75
N ILE A 586 0.76 -22.18 -25.36
CA ILE A 586 1.57 -21.95 -24.15
C ILE A 586 2.50 -20.76 -24.36
N VAL A 587 2.34 -19.73 -23.55
CA VAL A 587 3.22 -18.56 -23.51
C VAL A 587 4.28 -18.76 -22.43
N GLU A 588 5.55 -18.62 -22.78
CA GLU A 588 6.67 -18.68 -21.82
C GLU A 588 6.93 -17.28 -21.25
N LEU A 589 6.76 -17.13 -19.93
CA LEU A 589 6.95 -15.88 -19.21
C LEU A 589 8.13 -16.02 -18.27
N THR A 590 9.16 -15.20 -18.44
CA THR A 590 10.32 -15.21 -17.57
C THR A 590 10.25 -14.03 -16.60
N TYR A 591 10.14 -14.32 -15.33
CA TYR A 591 10.06 -13.33 -14.27
C TYR A 591 11.37 -13.24 -13.49
N VAL A 592 11.88 -12.03 -13.34
CA VAL A 592 13.03 -11.73 -12.47
C VAL A 592 12.48 -11.12 -11.18
N LYS A 593 12.41 -11.92 -10.11
CA LYS A 593 11.90 -11.42 -8.83
C LYS A 593 12.80 -10.30 -8.32
N PRO A 594 12.26 -9.08 -8.08
CA PRO A 594 13.05 -8.02 -7.45
C PRO A 594 13.53 -8.48 -6.07
N ASN A 595 14.81 -8.23 -5.78
CA ASN A 595 15.39 -8.61 -4.50
C ASN A 595 14.88 -7.66 -3.41
N THR A 596 13.90 -8.09 -2.61
CA THR A 596 13.35 -7.33 -1.48
C THR A 596 14.14 -7.54 -0.18
N SER A 597 15.22 -8.33 -0.19
CA SER A 597 16.03 -8.55 1.03
C SER A 597 17.12 -7.51 1.15
N SER A 598 17.00 -6.67 2.15
CA SER A 598 17.98 -5.66 2.60
C SER A 598 19.29 -6.23 3.20
N SER A 599 19.52 -7.54 3.14
CA SER A 599 20.77 -8.17 3.56
C SER A 599 21.68 -8.35 2.37
N GLY A 600 22.78 -7.59 2.33
CA GLY A 600 23.77 -7.47 1.26
C GLY A 600 24.53 -8.74 0.87
N SER A 601 23.86 -9.84 0.64
CA SER A 601 24.38 -11.04 0.02
C SER A 601 23.92 -11.08 -1.43
N SER A 602 24.85 -10.87 -2.36
CA SER A 602 24.61 -11.04 -3.81
C SER A 602 24.37 -12.52 -4.14
N SER A 603 23.20 -13.04 -3.80
CA SER A 603 22.77 -14.32 -4.36
C SER A 603 22.31 -14.05 -5.80
N SER A 604 22.89 -14.76 -6.76
CA SER A 604 22.50 -14.72 -8.16
C SER A 604 21.00 -14.95 -8.28
N ILE A 605 20.26 -13.90 -8.65
CA ILE A 605 18.82 -13.97 -8.92
C ILE A 605 18.64 -14.90 -10.12
N LYS A 606 18.05 -16.06 -9.90
CA LYS A 606 17.72 -16.95 -11.01
C LYS A 606 16.35 -16.53 -11.55
N PRO A 607 16.24 -16.21 -12.84
CA PRO A 607 14.94 -15.98 -13.45
C PRO A 607 14.08 -17.24 -13.32
N VAL A 608 12.81 -17.09 -12.99
CA VAL A 608 11.84 -18.17 -12.96
C VAL A 608 11.00 -18.06 -14.22
N THR A 609 10.91 -19.16 -14.98
CA THR A 609 10.07 -19.22 -16.19
C THR A 609 8.75 -19.89 -15.82
N TYR A 610 7.65 -19.23 -16.16
CA TYR A 610 6.30 -19.75 -16.08
C TYR A 610 5.76 -20.06 -17.48
N TYR A 611 4.83 -20.99 -17.55
CA TYR A 611 4.15 -21.42 -18.77
C TYR A 611 2.68 -21.11 -18.61
N SER A 612 2.16 -20.13 -19.35
CA SER A 612 0.81 -19.62 -19.20
C SER A 612 -0.07 -19.91 -20.40
N ILE A 613 -1.35 -20.11 -20.15
CA ILE A 613 -2.40 -20.20 -21.16
C ILE A 613 -3.44 -19.15 -20.79
N LEU A 614 -3.83 -18.32 -21.76
CA LEU A 614 -4.78 -17.23 -21.60
C LEU A 614 -5.96 -17.43 -22.55
N VAL A 615 -7.12 -17.02 -22.09
CA VAL A 615 -8.37 -16.98 -22.88
C VAL A 615 -8.96 -15.59 -22.76
N TYR A 616 -9.21 -14.95 -23.90
CA TYR A 616 -9.88 -13.66 -23.93
C TYR A 616 -11.38 -13.87 -24.08
N ASP A 617 -12.15 -13.45 -23.09
CA ASP A 617 -13.59 -13.66 -23.06
C ASP A 617 -14.33 -12.55 -23.83
N GLN A 618 -14.28 -11.33 -23.33
CA GLN A 618 -14.96 -10.17 -23.91
C GLN A 618 -14.34 -8.84 -23.50
N ASP A 619 -14.75 -7.78 -24.17
CA ASP A 619 -14.50 -6.40 -23.72
C ASP A 619 -15.41 -6.06 -22.54
N GLY A 620 -14.85 -5.37 -21.55
CA GLY A 620 -15.58 -4.73 -20.48
C GLY A 620 -15.98 -3.28 -20.84
N TYR A 621 -16.17 -2.48 -19.82
CA TYR A 621 -16.43 -1.05 -19.98
C TYR A 621 -15.12 -0.25 -20.09
N SER A 622 -15.19 1.06 -20.36
CA SER A 622 -14.02 1.92 -20.18
C SER A 622 -13.60 1.97 -18.72
N ALA A 623 -12.31 2.13 -18.48
CA ALA A 623 -11.74 2.09 -17.12
C ALA A 623 -12.42 3.09 -16.18
N TRP A 624 -12.63 4.35 -16.64
CA TRP A 624 -13.31 5.34 -15.81
C TRP A 624 -14.75 4.95 -15.48
N TYR A 625 -15.47 4.34 -16.44
CA TYR A 625 -16.87 3.93 -16.21
C TYR A 625 -16.94 2.77 -15.21
N ASN A 626 -16.02 1.81 -15.29
CA ASN A 626 -15.93 0.73 -14.33
C ASN A 626 -15.65 1.23 -12.91
N ASP A 627 -14.67 2.13 -12.76
CA ASP A 627 -14.36 2.73 -11.47
C ASP A 627 -15.58 3.49 -10.91
N ALA A 628 -16.29 4.24 -11.76
CA ALA A 628 -17.47 4.99 -11.38
C ALA A 628 -18.69 4.06 -11.07
N LEU A 629 -18.88 3.00 -11.84
CA LEU A 629 -19.91 1.99 -11.59
C LEU A 629 -19.67 1.28 -10.26
N ALA A 630 -18.42 0.93 -9.96
CA ALA A 630 -18.06 0.34 -8.68
C ALA A 630 -18.36 1.29 -7.52
N GLY A 631 -17.96 2.55 -7.62
CA GLY A 631 -18.26 3.56 -6.60
C GLY A 631 -19.75 3.82 -6.42
N ALA A 632 -20.51 4.01 -7.50
CA ALA A 632 -21.96 4.18 -7.44
C ALA A 632 -22.66 2.93 -6.87
N THR A 633 -22.13 1.74 -7.11
CA THR A 633 -22.66 0.50 -6.53
C THR A 633 -22.39 0.45 -5.03
N ASP A 634 -21.18 0.82 -4.59
CA ASP A 634 -20.82 0.88 -3.17
C ASP A 634 -21.72 1.90 -2.43
N ASP A 635 -21.94 3.08 -3.01
CA ASP A 635 -22.87 4.09 -2.45
C ASP A 635 -24.30 3.53 -2.34
N ALA A 636 -24.78 2.86 -3.37
CA ALA A 636 -26.11 2.23 -3.35
C ALA A 636 -26.26 1.10 -2.31
N VAL A 637 -25.16 0.40 -1.96
CA VAL A 637 -25.13 -0.57 -0.87
C VAL A 637 -25.12 0.13 0.49
N VAL A 638 -24.38 1.24 0.62
CA VAL A 638 -24.37 2.08 1.83
C VAL A 638 -25.75 2.67 2.08
N ASP A 639 -26.39 3.27 1.07
CA ASP A 639 -27.76 3.81 1.15
C ASP A 639 -28.75 2.73 1.57
N TRP A 640 -28.63 1.53 0.97
CA TRP A 640 -29.48 0.41 1.36
C TRP A 640 -29.30 0.07 2.85
N TYR A 641 -28.07 0.09 3.36
CA TYR A 641 -27.80 -0.19 4.77
C TYR A 641 -28.35 0.93 5.67
N GLU A 642 -28.24 2.21 5.27
CA GLU A 642 -28.83 3.32 6.01
C GLU A 642 -30.35 3.21 6.13
N GLU A 643 -31.02 2.71 5.08
CA GLU A 643 -32.47 2.53 5.06
C GLU A 643 -32.95 1.28 5.79
N ASN A 644 -32.17 0.19 5.76
CA ASN A 644 -32.59 -1.15 6.22
C ASN A 644 -31.81 -1.65 7.45
N GLY A 645 -30.78 -0.93 7.89
CA GLY A 645 -29.98 -1.30 9.04
C GLY A 645 -30.82 -1.45 10.31
N LEU A 646 -30.55 -2.50 11.05
CA LEU A 646 -31.27 -2.79 12.29
C LEU A 646 -30.86 -1.78 13.39
N ASP A 647 -31.83 -1.26 14.12
CA ASP A 647 -31.59 -0.48 15.33
C ASP A 647 -31.25 -1.44 16.48
N LEU A 648 -29.94 -1.66 16.66
CA LEU A 648 -29.42 -2.65 17.59
C LEU A 648 -28.87 -1.98 18.85
N THR A 649 -29.19 -2.52 20.01
CA THR A 649 -28.71 -2.03 21.30
C THR A 649 -27.69 -3.00 21.89
N PHE A 650 -26.47 -2.50 22.12
CA PHE A 650 -25.40 -3.27 22.73
C PHE A 650 -25.48 -3.23 24.27
N ASN A 651 -25.13 -4.34 24.89
CA ASN A 651 -25.02 -4.45 26.34
C ASN A 651 -23.61 -4.06 26.80
N GLU A 652 -23.39 -2.78 27.03
CA GLU A 652 -22.09 -2.21 27.43
C GLU A 652 -21.54 -2.84 28.74
N LYS A 653 -22.40 -3.41 29.60
CA LYS A 653 -21.93 -4.08 30.83
C LYS A 653 -21.07 -5.32 30.52
N ALA A 654 -21.23 -5.90 29.34
CA ALA A 654 -20.40 -7.00 28.90
C ALA A 654 -18.97 -6.56 28.53
N TYR A 655 -18.72 -5.27 28.27
CA TYR A 655 -17.41 -4.73 27.87
C TYR A 655 -16.36 -4.79 28.97
N ASN A 656 -16.78 -4.98 30.23
CA ASN A 656 -15.84 -5.24 31.31
C ASN A 656 -15.00 -6.52 31.10
N PHE A 657 -15.45 -7.40 30.21
CA PHE A 657 -14.81 -8.69 29.91
C PHE A 657 -14.15 -8.69 28.52
N ILE A 658 -14.14 -7.57 27.82
CA ILE A 658 -13.63 -7.42 26.46
C ILE A 658 -12.35 -6.58 26.49
N GLY A 659 -11.36 -6.93 25.63
CA GLY A 659 -10.15 -6.15 25.44
C GLY A 659 -9.27 -6.05 26.68
N ALA A 660 -9.26 -7.06 27.54
CA ALA A 660 -8.44 -7.11 28.74
C ALA A 660 -7.09 -7.76 28.47
#